data_1d8c431b4bcb34841eace4c9192afb8d
#
_entry.id   1d8c431b4bcb34841eace4c9192afb8d
#
_cell.length_a   1.000
_cell.length_b   1.000
_cell.length_c   1.000
_cell.angle_alpha   90.00
_cell.angle_beta   90.00
_cell.angle_gamma   90.00
#
_symmetry.space_group_name_H-M   'P 1'
#
loop_
_entity.id
_entity.type
_entity.pdbx_description
1 polymer ?
#
loop_
_entity_poly.entity_id
_entity_poly.type
_entity_poly.pdbx_seq_one_letter_code
_entity_poly.pdbx_strand_id
1 'polypeptide(L)'
;MAEISVTFEDGATERFPAGTSAAEALRAHAARNGALQRALKRAIAARTDGSEPAVIDLARPLFADCRLAPVAPESPEGLSVLRHSTAHLMAQAVKRLFPQVEITIGPVIENGFYYDFRRPEGFTPEDLARIEETMRAIVREDLAVAREEVARAEAIRRFRAMGEHYKVEIIEGLPDDRVSLYQQGEFVDLCRGPHVPSTGHLAAFRLTSVAGAYWRGDARNEQLQRIYGTAWARKEDLEAYLARLEEAKQRDHRRLGQALDLFSLHPIAPGSPFFHPKGALVYNTLVQYIRSLYARYGYTEVITPLIYKTELYKQSGHYDLFREDMFLIAVEEEEYGVKPMNCPGHCYLFATRKHSYRDLPIRYADFSRLHRFEASGTLAGLVRVRSMAQDDAHIFCTPDQLDDEIERFVAMTREVYAAFGFDRIEVTLQTRPEKFLGAVERWDTAEAALRRALERTGFAVTVLAGQGAFYGPKIGFDFRDVLERSWTLATVQIDCAMPERFELGYVTPEGSTATPVMIHRAVLGSLERFIAILLEQTAGKLPLWLAPVQVRLLPISEKVADYAARAVDACRAAGLRAEADLRGEKLGYKVREAQLEKIPVIAVVGEREAAAGAVAPRREGAAEAALPLDDFIARTVAEARMPGGAS
;
A
#
# COMPACT_ATOMS: atom_id res chain seq x y z
N MET A 1 -27.54 29.92 36.48
CA MET A 1 -27.15 29.32 35.22
C MET A 1 -26.74 27.89 35.54
N ALA A 2 -27.02 26.92 34.67
CA ALA A 2 -26.57 25.57 34.87
C ALA A 2 -25.02 25.54 34.88
N GLU A 3 -24.43 24.78 35.80
CA GLU A 3 -22.97 24.57 35.84
C GLU A 3 -22.64 23.23 35.22
N ILE A 4 -21.46 23.13 34.62
CA ILE A 4 -20.86 21.91 34.07
C ILE A 4 -19.53 21.64 34.78
N SER A 5 -19.16 20.37 34.91
CA SER A 5 -17.88 19.92 35.43
C SER A 5 -16.93 19.58 34.29
N VAL A 6 -15.78 20.23 34.21
CA VAL A 6 -14.76 19.97 33.21
C VAL A 6 -13.56 19.33 33.90
N THR A 7 -13.18 18.12 33.46
CA THR A 7 -12.01 17.38 33.95
C THR A 7 -10.86 17.54 32.94
N PHE A 8 -9.69 17.96 33.39
CA PHE A 8 -8.51 18.15 32.56
C PHE A 8 -7.58 16.93 32.56
N GLU A 9 -6.58 16.91 31.67
CA GLU A 9 -5.65 15.77 31.51
C GLU A 9 -4.83 15.45 32.79
N ASP A 10 -4.60 16.44 33.65
CA ASP A 10 -3.93 16.25 34.93
C ASP A 10 -4.85 15.68 36.05
N GLY A 11 -6.10 15.37 35.72
CA GLY A 11 -7.11 14.83 36.62
C GLY A 11 -7.84 15.89 37.45
N ALA A 12 -7.49 17.18 37.34
CA ALA A 12 -8.20 18.26 38.01
C ALA A 12 -9.60 18.43 37.40
N THR A 13 -10.60 18.67 38.25
CA THR A 13 -11.96 18.98 37.82
C THR A 13 -12.38 20.36 38.35
N GLU A 14 -12.83 21.21 37.44
CA GLU A 14 -13.31 22.56 37.74
C GLU A 14 -14.75 22.76 37.25
N ARG A 15 -15.51 23.66 37.91
CA ARG A 15 -16.89 23.99 37.49
C ARG A 15 -16.91 25.25 36.66
N PHE A 16 -17.69 25.26 35.60
CA PHE A 16 -17.88 26.37 34.70
C PHE A 16 -19.37 26.58 34.42
N PRO A 17 -19.81 27.82 34.13
CA PRO A 17 -21.13 28.04 33.59
C PRO A 17 -21.35 27.28 32.29
N ALA A 18 -22.54 26.66 32.11
CA ALA A 18 -22.88 26.05 30.82
C ALA A 18 -22.83 27.11 29.70
N GLY A 19 -22.21 26.77 28.57
CA GLY A 19 -21.94 27.69 27.46
C GLY A 19 -20.53 28.30 27.48
N THR A 20 -19.70 28.02 28.50
CA THR A 20 -18.29 28.39 28.50
C THR A 20 -17.58 27.68 27.33
N SER A 21 -16.81 28.41 26.54
CA SER A 21 -16.06 27.80 25.41
C SER A 21 -14.92 26.91 25.90
N ALA A 22 -14.53 25.93 25.06
CA ALA A 22 -13.41 25.06 25.36
C ALA A 22 -12.12 25.85 25.62
N ALA A 23 -11.86 26.91 24.84
CA ALA A 23 -10.71 27.79 25.04
C ALA A 23 -10.74 28.55 26.39
N GLU A 24 -11.89 29.05 26.82
CA GLU A 24 -12.03 29.75 28.11
C GLU A 24 -11.78 28.78 29.26
N ALA A 25 -12.36 27.58 29.23
CA ALA A 25 -12.15 26.57 30.27
C ALA A 25 -10.67 26.16 30.35
N LEU A 26 -10.02 25.89 29.20
CA LEU A 26 -8.58 25.57 29.13
C LEU A 26 -7.72 26.73 29.63
N ARG A 27 -8.02 28.00 29.30
CA ARG A 27 -7.26 29.17 29.78
C ARG A 27 -7.38 29.36 31.28
N ALA A 28 -8.58 29.18 31.83
CA ALA A 28 -8.82 29.32 33.27
C ALA A 28 -7.99 28.33 34.07
N HIS A 29 -7.97 27.06 33.63
CA HIS A 29 -7.15 26.02 34.25
C HIS A 29 -5.66 26.24 34.02
N ALA A 30 -5.24 26.63 32.81
CA ALA A 30 -3.87 26.90 32.44
C ALA A 30 -3.22 28.03 33.24
N ALA A 31 -3.99 28.98 33.77
CA ALA A 31 -3.48 30.06 34.61
C ALA A 31 -2.74 29.53 35.86
N ARG A 32 -3.03 28.28 36.28
CA ARG A 32 -2.43 27.59 37.43
C ARG A 32 -1.49 26.48 37.04
N ASN A 33 -1.42 26.13 35.74
CA ASN A 33 -0.62 25.01 35.21
C ASN A 33 0.24 25.46 34.02
N GLY A 34 1.53 25.72 34.27
CA GLY A 34 2.45 26.24 33.26
C GLY A 34 2.72 25.26 32.09
N ALA A 35 2.54 23.96 32.28
CA ALA A 35 2.66 22.99 31.18
C ALA A 35 1.46 23.11 30.23
N LEU A 36 0.24 23.18 30.75
CA LEU A 36 -0.96 23.39 29.99
C LEU A 36 -0.98 24.77 29.29
N GLN A 37 -0.41 25.80 29.92
CA GLN A 37 -0.26 27.11 29.30
C GLN A 37 0.58 27.07 28.02
N ARG A 38 1.68 26.29 28.03
CA ARG A 38 2.52 26.09 26.82
C ARG A 38 1.80 25.29 25.76
N ALA A 39 1.06 24.23 26.14
CA ALA A 39 0.28 23.41 25.24
C ALA A 39 -0.85 24.23 24.57
N LEU A 40 -1.57 25.05 25.35
CA LEU A 40 -2.66 25.87 24.87
C LEU A 40 -2.23 26.95 23.86
N LYS A 41 -1.02 27.52 24.02
CA LYS A 41 -0.48 28.49 23.05
C LYS A 41 -0.32 27.92 21.65
N ARG A 42 -0.18 26.59 21.53
CA ARG A 42 -0.01 25.87 20.27
C ARG A 42 -1.28 25.13 19.83
N ALA A 43 -2.28 25.02 20.71
CA ALA A 43 -3.49 24.28 20.44
C ALA A 43 -4.29 24.93 19.31
N ILE A 44 -4.79 24.11 18.40
CA ILE A 44 -5.64 24.53 17.28
C ILE A 44 -7.08 24.02 17.40
N ALA A 45 -7.31 23.06 18.29
CA ALA A 45 -8.61 22.46 18.60
C ALA A 45 -8.58 21.94 20.04
N ALA A 46 -9.71 21.40 20.51
CA ALA A 46 -9.80 20.70 21.79
C ALA A 46 -10.40 19.31 21.59
N ARG A 47 -9.95 18.33 22.39
CA ARG A 47 -10.53 16.98 22.46
C ARG A 47 -11.44 16.89 23.66
N THR A 48 -12.62 16.32 23.48
CA THR A 48 -13.59 16.02 24.54
C THR A 48 -13.98 14.56 24.51
N ASP A 49 -14.27 13.97 25.69
CA ASP A 49 -14.75 12.60 25.85
C ASP A 49 -16.19 12.57 26.43
N GLY A 50 -17.04 13.53 26.06
CA GLY A 50 -18.46 13.54 26.44
C GLY A 50 -19.20 12.24 26.03
N SER A 51 -20.49 12.35 25.73
CA SER A 51 -21.29 11.19 25.26
C SER A 51 -20.72 10.53 23.98
N GLU A 52 -19.96 11.30 23.18
CA GLU A 52 -19.16 10.84 22.05
C GLU A 52 -17.79 11.53 22.11
N PRO A 53 -16.66 10.75 22.11
CA PRO A 53 -15.33 11.34 21.98
C PRO A 53 -15.22 12.13 20.68
N ALA A 54 -14.87 13.41 20.77
CA ALA A 54 -14.81 14.27 19.60
C ALA A 54 -13.70 15.31 19.71
N VAL A 55 -13.17 15.71 18.56
CA VAL A 55 -12.36 16.93 18.42
C VAL A 55 -13.29 18.07 18.05
N ILE A 56 -13.19 19.19 18.76
CA ILE A 56 -14.06 20.37 18.62
C ILE A 56 -13.23 21.65 18.44
N ASP A 57 -13.85 22.67 17.87
CA ASP A 57 -13.25 24.00 17.79
C ASP A 57 -12.93 24.54 19.19
N LEU A 58 -11.86 25.29 19.35
CA LEU A 58 -11.52 25.97 20.60
C LEU A 58 -12.64 26.94 21.05
N ALA A 59 -13.34 27.54 20.11
CA ALA A 59 -14.47 28.44 20.38
C ALA A 59 -15.79 27.71 20.69
N ARG A 60 -15.85 26.37 20.62
CA ARG A 60 -17.07 25.58 20.83
C ARG A 60 -17.56 25.72 22.28
N PRO A 61 -18.81 26.12 22.52
CA PRO A 61 -19.39 26.17 23.86
C PRO A 61 -19.67 24.77 24.40
N LEU A 62 -19.40 24.55 25.69
CA LEU A 62 -19.62 23.32 26.43
C LEU A 62 -20.93 23.38 27.19
N PHE A 63 -21.79 22.38 27.06
CA PHE A 63 -23.11 22.32 27.69
C PHE A 63 -23.32 21.11 28.61
N ALA A 64 -22.35 20.21 28.68
CA ALA A 64 -22.41 19.02 29.52
C ALA A 64 -21.04 18.74 30.18
N ASP A 65 -21.06 17.94 31.22
CA ASP A 65 -19.84 17.45 31.86
C ASP A 65 -18.98 16.71 30.84
N CYS A 66 -17.65 17.00 30.84
CA CYS A 66 -16.72 16.41 29.90
C CYS A 66 -15.29 16.42 30.43
N ARG A 67 -14.43 15.56 29.86
CA ARG A 67 -12.99 15.77 29.89
C ARG A 67 -12.59 16.70 28.74
N LEU A 68 -11.56 17.49 28.96
CA LEU A 68 -11.10 18.47 27.98
C LEU A 68 -9.58 18.51 27.90
N ALA A 69 -9.05 18.39 26.69
CA ALA A 69 -7.63 18.44 26.39
C ALA A 69 -7.32 19.30 25.17
N PRO A 70 -6.21 20.06 25.15
CA PRO A 70 -5.80 20.80 23.96
C PRO A 70 -5.26 19.84 22.89
N VAL A 71 -5.58 20.11 21.61
CA VAL A 71 -5.07 19.36 20.46
C VAL A 71 -3.95 20.16 19.80
N ALA A 72 -2.74 19.58 19.84
CA ALA A 72 -1.57 20.14 19.17
C ALA A 72 -1.60 19.90 17.66
N PRO A 73 -1.08 20.82 16.84
CA PRO A 73 -1.10 20.70 15.37
C PRO A 73 -0.34 19.47 14.83
N GLU A 74 0.65 18.95 15.59
CA GLU A 74 1.45 17.79 15.20
C GLU A 74 0.78 16.44 15.50
N SER A 75 -0.25 16.42 16.35
CA SER A 75 -1.00 15.20 16.65
C SER A 75 -1.78 14.69 15.41
N PRO A 76 -2.13 13.42 15.33
CA PRO A 76 -2.96 12.90 14.23
C PRO A 76 -4.27 13.68 14.06
N GLU A 77 -4.93 14.00 15.15
CA GLU A 77 -6.15 14.82 15.16
C GLU A 77 -5.88 16.26 14.71
N GLY A 78 -4.79 16.86 15.19
CA GLY A 78 -4.36 18.21 14.80
C GLY A 78 -4.04 18.31 13.31
N LEU A 79 -3.32 17.33 12.76
CA LEU A 79 -3.07 17.24 11.32
C LEU A 79 -4.37 17.12 10.51
N SER A 80 -5.36 16.37 11.00
CA SER A 80 -6.67 16.29 10.37
C SER A 80 -7.37 17.65 10.33
N VAL A 81 -7.34 18.40 11.45
CA VAL A 81 -7.93 19.76 11.54
C VAL A 81 -7.20 20.74 10.61
N LEU A 82 -5.86 20.70 10.57
CA LEU A 82 -5.05 21.51 9.65
C LEU A 82 -5.40 21.24 8.19
N ARG A 83 -5.45 19.97 7.78
CA ARG A 83 -5.78 19.56 6.42
C ARG A 83 -7.19 19.97 6.02
N HIS A 84 -8.16 19.77 6.92
CA HIS A 84 -9.54 20.17 6.69
C HIS A 84 -9.64 21.69 6.52
N SER A 85 -9.03 22.47 7.40
CA SER A 85 -9.05 23.94 7.32
C SER A 85 -8.29 24.45 6.08
N THR A 86 -7.23 23.74 5.66
CA THR A 86 -6.51 24.09 4.43
C THR A 86 -7.33 23.80 3.17
N ALA A 87 -8.22 22.79 3.20
CA ALA A 87 -9.17 22.56 2.10
C ALA A 87 -10.13 23.75 1.94
N HIS A 88 -10.63 24.32 3.04
CA HIS A 88 -11.45 25.54 3.03
C HIS A 88 -10.65 26.78 2.59
N LEU A 89 -9.38 26.89 3.03
CA LEU A 89 -8.47 27.95 2.56
C LEU A 89 -8.28 27.90 1.04
N MET A 90 -8.12 26.70 0.47
CA MET A 90 -8.04 26.50 -0.97
C MET A 90 -9.34 26.88 -1.68
N ALA A 91 -10.49 26.47 -1.14
CA ALA A 91 -11.80 26.84 -1.71
C ALA A 91 -12.01 28.35 -1.72
N GLN A 92 -11.65 29.08 -0.63
CA GLN A 92 -11.66 30.53 -0.59
C GLN A 92 -10.74 31.15 -1.65
N ALA A 93 -9.52 30.66 -1.80
CA ALA A 93 -8.58 31.15 -2.80
C ALA A 93 -9.11 30.94 -4.23
N VAL A 94 -9.72 29.79 -4.51
CA VAL A 94 -10.37 29.50 -5.79
C VAL A 94 -11.53 30.47 -6.03
N LYS A 95 -12.39 30.71 -5.05
CA LYS A 95 -13.50 31.67 -5.20
C LYS A 95 -13.04 33.11 -5.39
N ARG A 96 -11.92 33.54 -4.77
CA ARG A 96 -11.32 34.87 -5.01
C ARG A 96 -10.81 35.02 -6.45
N LEU A 97 -10.18 33.97 -7.01
CA LEU A 97 -9.64 34.01 -8.37
C LEU A 97 -10.66 33.72 -9.46
N PHE A 98 -11.63 32.88 -9.16
CA PHE A 98 -12.63 32.37 -10.08
C PHE A 98 -14.04 32.40 -9.43
N PRO A 99 -14.67 33.58 -9.28
CA PRO A 99 -15.95 33.75 -8.56
C PRO A 99 -17.08 32.85 -9.09
N GLN A 100 -17.06 32.51 -10.38
CA GLN A 100 -18.08 31.69 -11.05
C GLN A 100 -17.95 30.18 -10.80
N VAL A 101 -16.81 29.72 -10.23
CA VAL A 101 -16.60 28.31 -9.93
C VAL A 101 -17.50 27.88 -8.77
N GLU A 102 -18.22 26.78 -8.92
CA GLU A 102 -19.03 26.22 -7.85
C GLU A 102 -18.21 25.24 -7.01
N ILE A 103 -18.42 25.30 -5.69
CA ILE A 103 -17.73 24.45 -4.72
C ILE A 103 -18.60 23.26 -4.33
N THR A 104 -17.98 22.08 -4.08
CA THR A 104 -18.71 20.87 -3.68
C THR A 104 -18.30 20.36 -2.29
N ILE A 105 -17.34 19.45 -2.20
CA ILE A 105 -16.85 18.88 -0.94
C ILE A 105 -15.32 18.89 -0.90
N GLY A 106 -14.76 19.00 0.31
CA GLY A 106 -13.33 19.02 0.57
C GLY A 106 -12.90 18.14 1.74
N PRO A 107 -12.91 16.79 1.60
CA PRO A 107 -12.52 15.90 2.67
C PRO A 107 -11.01 15.83 2.87
N VAL A 108 -10.64 15.42 4.09
CA VAL A 108 -9.27 15.04 4.44
C VAL A 108 -8.97 13.62 3.93
N ILE A 109 -7.75 13.41 3.49
CA ILE A 109 -7.18 12.10 3.14
C ILE A 109 -5.91 11.87 3.97
N GLU A 110 -5.35 10.66 3.95
CA GLU A 110 -4.26 10.21 4.82
C GLU A 110 -3.13 11.24 4.99
N ASN A 111 -2.56 11.76 3.89
CA ASN A 111 -1.45 12.74 3.95
C ASN A 111 -1.78 14.08 3.30
N GLY A 112 -3.08 14.42 3.24
CA GLY A 112 -3.49 15.65 2.57
C GLY A 112 -4.98 15.89 2.61
N PHE A 113 -5.44 16.57 1.61
CA PHE A 113 -6.85 16.92 1.40
C PHE A 113 -7.10 17.06 -0.11
N TYR A 114 -8.35 17.09 -0.49
CA TYR A 114 -8.75 17.58 -1.80
C TYR A 114 -10.01 18.45 -1.68
N TYR A 115 -10.32 19.12 -2.77
CA TYR A 115 -11.61 19.80 -2.92
C TYR A 115 -12.08 19.68 -4.37
N ASP A 116 -13.36 19.41 -4.56
CA ASP A 116 -13.99 19.26 -5.86
C ASP A 116 -14.68 20.55 -6.29
N PHE A 117 -14.45 20.93 -7.54
CA PHE A 117 -14.94 22.17 -8.12
C PHE A 117 -15.63 21.90 -9.46
N ARG A 118 -16.70 22.62 -9.73
CA ARG A 118 -17.27 22.68 -11.06
C ARG A 118 -16.63 23.82 -11.83
N ARG A 119 -15.74 23.50 -12.74
CA ARG A 119 -15.09 24.43 -13.67
C ARG A 119 -14.95 23.75 -15.03
N PRO A 120 -15.79 24.11 -16.05
CA PRO A 120 -15.78 23.46 -17.36
C PRO A 120 -14.44 23.53 -18.09
N GLU A 121 -13.70 24.65 -17.95
CA GLU A 121 -12.40 24.86 -18.60
C GLU A 121 -11.26 24.02 -17.94
N GLY A 122 -11.52 23.46 -16.77
CA GLY A 122 -10.50 22.77 -15.95
C GLY A 122 -9.51 23.73 -15.27
N PHE A 123 -8.59 23.16 -14.48
CA PHE A 123 -7.48 23.90 -13.86
C PHE A 123 -6.16 23.53 -14.52
N THR A 124 -5.31 24.53 -14.76
CA THR A 124 -3.96 24.35 -15.30
C THR A 124 -2.92 24.34 -14.18
N PRO A 125 -1.68 23.88 -14.43
CA PRO A 125 -0.58 24.01 -13.47
C PRO A 125 -0.31 25.46 -13.04
N GLU A 126 -0.49 26.42 -13.95
CA GLU A 126 -0.35 27.85 -13.68
C GLU A 126 -1.46 28.34 -12.74
N ASP A 127 -2.69 27.84 -12.88
CA ASP A 127 -3.77 28.13 -11.96
C ASP A 127 -3.46 27.63 -10.54
N LEU A 128 -2.86 26.42 -10.41
CA LEU A 128 -2.46 25.92 -9.09
C LEU A 128 -1.46 26.86 -8.39
N ALA A 129 -0.47 27.35 -9.14
CA ALA A 129 0.51 28.29 -8.58
C ALA A 129 -0.15 29.59 -8.10
N ARG A 130 -1.08 30.15 -8.88
CA ARG A 130 -1.86 31.34 -8.52
C ARG A 130 -2.77 31.10 -7.30
N ILE A 131 -3.44 29.94 -7.23
CA ILE A 131 -4.27 29.55 -6.11
C ILE A 131 -3.41 29.48 -4.84
N GLU A 132 -2.25 28.80 -4.92
CA GLU A 132 -1.34 28.66 -3.76
C GLU A 132 -0.80 30.01 -3.28
N GLU A 133 -0.48 30.93 -4.19
CA GLU A 133 -0.08 32.30 -3.84
C GLU A 133 -1.21 33.04 -3.12
N THR A 134 -2.46 32.94 -3.63
CA THR A 134 -3.63 33.52 -3.00
C THR A 134 -3.91 32.91 -1.63
N MET A 135 -3.77 31.60 -1.47
CA MET A 135 -3.84 30.94 -0.16
C MET A 135 -2.83 31.55 0.84
N ARG A 136 -1.57 31.76 0.41
CA ARG A 136 -0.55 32.39 1.25
C ARG A 136 -0.91 33.86 1.60
N ALA A 137 -1.58 34.56 0.71
CA ALA A 137 -2.08 35.91 1.01
C ALA A 137 -3.17 35.87 2.10
N ILE A 138 -4.14 34.96 1.99
CA ILE A 138 -5.19 34.78 2.99
C ILE A 138 -4.63 34.37 4.36
N VAL A 139 -3.59 33.54 4.38
CA VAL A 139 -2.88 33.18 5.63
C VAL A 139 -2.27 34.42 6.30
N ARG A 140 -1.69 35.35 5.52
CA ARG A 140 -1.13 36.61 6.05
C ARG A 140 -2.22 37.58 6.55
N GLU A 141 -3.45 37.47 6.04
CA GLU A 141 -4.59 38.23 6.53
C GLU A 141 -5.05 37.78 7.93
N ASP A 142 -4.70 36.56 8.34
CA ASP A 142 -5.03 35.94 9.62
C ASP A 142 -6.53 36.05 9.99
N LEU A 143 -7.37 35.63 9.05
CA LEU A 143 -8.83 35.75 9.19
C LEU A 143 -9.35 34.78 10.25
N ALA A 144 -10.16 35.27 11.19
CA ALA A 144 -10.81 34.43 12.18
C ALA A 144 -11.77 33.43 11.51
N VAL A 145 -11.79 32.19 12.00
CA VAL A 145 -12.71 31.14 11.55
C VAL A 145 -13.83 31.00 12.57
N ALA A 146 -15.06 31.33 12.16
CA ALA A 146 -16.24 31.33 13.00
C ALA A 146 -17.25 30.26 12.57
N ARG A 147 -17.82 29.56 13.56
CA ARG A 147 -18.87 28.56 13.36
C ARG A 147 -20.24 29.18 13.70
N GLU A 148 -21.21 28.98 12.82
CA GLU A 148 -22.60 29.35 13.02
C GLU A 148 -23.51 28.13 12.82
N GLU A 149 -24.51 27.95 13.68
CA GLU A 149 -25.58 26.98 13.46
C GLU A 149 -26.86 27.68 13.00
N VAL A 150 -27.32 27.31 11.82
CA VAL A 150 -28.51 27.90 11.21
C VAL A 150 -29.57 26.84 10.92
N ALA A 151 -30.81 27.26 10.75
CA ALA A 151 -31.86 26.38 10.24
C ALA A 151 -31.51 25.92 8.81
N ARG A 152 -31.81 24.68 8.47
CA ARG A 152 -31.56 24.10 7.14
C ARG A 152 -32.13 24.95 6.01
N ALA A 153 -33.36 25.46 6.19
CA ALA A 153 -34.01 26.35 5.23
C ALA A 153 -33.26 27.69 5.03
N GLU A 154 -32.61 28.21 6.07
CA GLU A 154 -31.79 29.43 5.99
C GLU A 154 -30.50 29.15 5.21
N ALA A 155 -29.82 28.04 5.50
CA ALA A 155 -28.62 27.62 4.76
C ALA A 155 -28.92 27.47 3.27
N ILE A 156 -30.01 26.79 2.90
CA ILE A 156 -30.45 26.64 1.50
C ILE A 156 -30.65 28.02 0.84
N ARG A 157 -31.28 28.96 1.52
CA ARG A 157 -31.47 30.32 0.96
C ARG A 157 -30.15 31.03 0.72
N ARG A 158 -29.21 30.95 1.69
CA ARG A 158 -27.87 31.57 1.59
C ARG A 158 -27.08 31.01 0.43
N PHE A 159 -26.92 29.67 0.32
CA PHE A 159 -26.16 29.04 -0.75
C PHE A 159 -26.82 29.20 -2.13
N ARG A 160 -28.18 29.23 -2.18
CA ARG A 160 -28.88 29.50 -3.44
C ARG A 160 -28.63 30.95 -3.91
N ALA A 161 -28.59 31.92 -2.99
CA ALA A 161 -28.26 33.32 -3.31
C ALA A 161 -26.79 33.48 -3.74
N MET A 162 -25.88 32.60 -3.28
CA MET A 162 -24.47 32.59 -3.68
C MET A 162 -24.23 31.81 -5.00
N GLY A 163 -25.25 31.16 -5.55
CA GLY A 163 -25.10 30.32 -6.76
C GLY A 163 -24.45 28.96 -6.53
N GLU A 164 -24.38 28.48 -5.30
CA GLU A 164 -23.71 27.21 -4.93
C GLU A 164 -24.74 26.06 -4.97
N HIS A 165 -25.06 25.58 -6.17
CA HIS A 165 -26.10 24.58 -6.38
C HIS A 165 -25.76 23.23 -5.72
N TYR A 166 -24.51 22.78 -5.75
CA TYR A 166 -24.09 21.54 -5.11
C TYR A 166 -24.22 21.58 -3.59
N LYS A 167 -23.96 22.74 -2.96
CA LYS A 167 -24.20 22.92 -1.52
C LYS A 167 -25.67 22.84 -1.18
N VAL A 168 -26.54 23.41 -2.02
CA VAL A 168 -27.99 23.30 -1.86
C VAL A 168 -28.42 21.84 -1.92
N GLU A 169 -27.97 21.09 -2.95
CA GLU A 169 -28.29 19.67 -3.12
C GLU A 169 -27.82 18.81 -1.92
N ILE A 170 -26.62 19.09 -1.40
CA ILE A 170 -26.09 18.40 -0.21
C ILE A 170 -27.02 18.68 0.99
N ILE A 171 -27.36 19.95 1.25
CA ILE A 171 -28.17 20.34 2.40
C ILE A 171 -29.58 19.76 2.32
N GLU A 172 -30.18 19.74 1.13
CA GLU A 172 -31.51 19.12 0.90
C GLU A 172 -31.53 17.62 1.24
N GLY A 173 -30.40 16.93 1.05
CA GLY A 173 -30.24 15.52 1.39
C GLY A 173 -29.91 15.22 2.86
N LEU A 174 -29.67 16.24 3.71
CA LEU A 174 -29.37 16.03 5.14
C LEU A 174 -30.65 15.79 5.94
N PRO A 175 -30.66 14.88 6.92
CA PRO A 175 -31.82 14.63 7.78
C PRO A 175 -32.03 15.72 8.84
N ASP A 176 -30.97 16.46 9.19
CA ASP A 176 -30.97 17.41 10.31
C ASP A 176 -31.74 18.71 9.99
N ASP A 177 -32.48 19.23 10.93
CA ASP A 177 -33.20 20.53 10.81
C ASP A 177 -32.27 21.74 10.93
N ARG A 178 -31.09 21.54 11.50
CA ARG A 178 -30.04 22.55 11.65
C ARG A 178 -28.74 22.06 11.05
N VAL A 179 -28.00 22.97 10.44
CA VAL A 179 -26.68 22.69 9.86
C VAL A 179 -25.66 23.71 10.34
N SER A 180 -24.39 23.32 10.37
CA SER A 180 -23.31 24.25 10.72
C SER A 180 -22.65 24.82 9.47
N LEU A 181 -22.39 26.11 9.51
CA LEU A 181 -21.65 26.88 8.54
C LEU A 181 -20.36 27.37 9.18
N TYR A 182 -19.29 27.44 8.41
CA TYR A 182 -18.05 28.07 8.82
C TYR A 182 -17.72 29.24 7.92
N GLN A 183 -17.39 30.36 8.56
CA GLN A 183 -17.03 31.59 7.88
C GLN A 183 -15.59 31.95 8.17
N GLN A 184 -14.85 32.34 7.12
CA GLN A 184 -13.52 32.94 7.20
C GLN A 184 -13.46 34.14 6.25
N GLY A 185 -13.46 35.33 6.82
CA GLY A 185 -13.65 36.57 6.05
C GLY A 185 -14.94 36.56 5.23
N GLU A 186 -14.82 36.73 3.90
CA GLU A 186 -15.96 36.71 2.97
C GLU A 186 -16.44 35.31 2.59
N PHE A 187 -15.62 34.26 2.86
CA PHE A 187 -15.93 32.90 2.47
C PHE A 187 -16.78 32.19 3.52
N VAL A 188 -17.84 31.53 3.05
CA VAL A 188 -18.72 30.71 3.88
C VAL A 188 -18.88 29.35 3.27
N ASP A 189 -18.74 28.29 4.08
CA ASP A 189 -18.93 26.91 3.64
C ASP A 189 -19.81 26.10 4.59
N LEU A 190 -20.51 25.09 4.03
CA LEU A 190 -21.22 24.06 4.78
C LEU A 190 -20.22 23.06 5.33
N CYS A 191 -20.11 22.95 6.65
CA CYS A 191 -19.15 22.06 7.27
C CYS A 191 -19.53 21.66 8.69
N ARG A 192 -19.13 20.45 9.11
CA ARG A 192 -19.29 19.96 10.48
C ARG A 192 -18.15 20.42 11.40
N GLY A 193 -17.00 20.78 10.83
CA GLY A 193 -15.78 21.12 11.57
C GLY A 193 -15.05 19.88 12.11
N PRO A 194 -14.11 20.03 13.06
CA PRO A 194 -13.61 21.30 13.56
C PRO A 194 -12.62 22.00 12.61
N HIS A 195 -12.38 23.30 12.86
CA HIS A 195 -11.41 24.10 12.15
C HIS A 195 -10.43 24.79 13.08
N VAL A 196 -9.31 25.29 12.52
CA VAL A 196 -8.37 26.16 13.23
C VAL A 196 -9.00 27.49 13.64
N PRO A 197 -8.48 28.17 14.70
CA PRO A 197 -9.04 29.45 15.15
C PRO A 197 -8.96 30.57 14.12
N SER A 198 -7.90 30.57 13.29
CA SER A 198 -7.71 31.55 12.21
C SER A 198 -6.87 30.99 11.07
N THR A 199 -6.94 31.62 9.90
CA THR A 199 -6.17 31.20 8.71
C THR A 199 -4.66 31.31 8.91
N GLY A 200 -4.19 32.13 9.86
CA GLY A 200 -2.78 32.28 10.22
C GLY A 200 -2.10 31.00 10.72
N HIS A 201 -2.87 30.02 11.20
CA HIS A 201 -2.35 28.71 11.62
C HIS A 201 -1.98 27.79 10.45
N LEU A 202 -2.32 28.16 9.20
CA LEU A 202 -2.20 27.30 8.00
C LEU A 202 -0.96 27.67 7.17
N ALA A 203 0.23 27.66 7.76
CA ALA A 203 1.44 28.17 7.10
C ALA A 203 2.19 27.14 6.21
N ALA A 204 2.03 25.85 6.48
CA ALA A 204 2.80 24.79 5.82
C ALA A 204 1.91 23.90 4.93
N PHE A 205 1.70 24.30 3.70
CA PHE A 205 0.90 23.57 2.70
C PHE A 205 1.50 23.63 1.30
N ARG A 206 1.04 22.72 0.43
CA ARG A 206 1.35 22.66 -1.00
C ARG A 206 0.17 22.06 -1.76
N LEU A 207 -0.18 22.64 -2.91
CA LEU A 207 -1.05 22.00 -3.89
C LEU A 207 -0.23 21.02 -4.74
N THR A 208 -0.74 19.82 -4.97
CA THR A 208 0.05 18.73 -5.55
C THR A 208 -0.36 18.34 -6.96
N SER A 209 -1.67 18.29 -7.25
CA SER A 209 -2.16 17.86 -8.56
C SER A 209 -3.62 18.25 -8.81
N VAL A 210 -4.03 18.15 -10.08
CA VAL A 210 -5.42 18.21 -10.52
C VAL A 210 -5.81 16.88 -11.12
N ALA A 211 -7.04 16.41 -10.89
CA ALA A 211 -7.63 15.25 -11.53
C ALA A 211 -9.11 15.48 -11.84
N GLY A 212 -9.65 14.74 -12.81
CA GLY A 212 -11.09 14.65 -13.01
C GLY A 212 -11.74 13.81 -11.90
N ALA A 213 -12.93 14.18 -11.50
CA ALA A 213 -13.79 13.41 -10.59
C ALA A 213 -15.23 13.47 -11.07
N TYR A 214 -16.06 12.51 -10.66
CA TYR A 214 -17.50 12.57 -10.95
C TYR A 214 -18.26 12.94 -9.68
N TRP A 215 -19.31 13.75 -9.83
CA TRP A 215 -20.17 14.08 -8.72
C TRP A 215 -20.71 12.82 -8.03
N ARG A 216 -20.55 12.73 -6.70
CA ARG A 216 -20.89 11.55 -5.88
C ARG A 216 -20.22 10.23 -6.33
N GLY A 217 -19.13 10.31 -7.08
CA GLY A 217 -18.39 9.12 -7.54
C GLY A 217 -19.07 8.31 -8.64
N ASP A 218 -20.17 8.79 -9.21
CA ASP A 218 -20.91 8.10 -10.27
C ASP A 218 -20.55 8.68 -11.65
N ALA A 219 -19.98 7.84 -12.53
CA ALA A 219 -19.55 8.24 -13.87
C ALA A 219 -20.69 8.75 -14.78
N ARG A 220 -21.94 8.57 -14.38
CA ARG A 220 -23.13 9.11 -15.08
C ARG A 220 -23.40 10.57 -14.72
N ASN A 221 -22.84 11.06 -13.62
CA ASN A 221 -23.00 12.41 -13.15
C ASN A 221 -21.96 13.37 -13.79
N GLU A 222 -22.14 14.66 -13.55
CA GLU A 222 -21.27 15.72 -14.08
C GLU A 222 -19.82 15.52 -13.65
N GLN A 223 -18.88 15.78 -14.56
CA GLN A 223 -17.46 15.73 -14.30
C GLN A 223 -17.01 17.00 -13.58
N LEU A 224 -16.36 16.83 -12.45
CA LEU A 224 -15.78 17.88 -11.62
C LEU A 224 -14.26 17.90 -11.78
N GLN A 225 -13.65 19.00 -11.31
CA GLN A 225 -12.20 19.15 -11.20
C GLN A 225 -11.80 19.03 -9.74
N ARG A 226 -10.95 18.06 -9.43
CA ARG A 226 -10.43 17.79 -8.09
C ARG A 226 -9.03 18.35 -7.95
N ILE A 227 -8.82 19.29 -7.02
CA ILE A 227 -7.49 19.78 -6.66
C ILE A 227 -7.06 19.08 -5.38
N TYR A 228 -5.88 18.45 -5.44
CA TYR A 228 -5.22 17.82 -4.29
C TYR A 228 -4.21 18.76 -3.64
N GLY A 229 -4.11 18.69 -2.32
CA GLY A 229 -3.09 19.38 -1.55
C GLY A 229 -2.68 18.62 -0.31
N THR A 230 -1.63 19.09 0.34
CA THR A 230 -1.13 18.57 1.61
C THR A 230 -0.88 19.71 2.58
N ALA A 231 -1.07 19.45 3.88
CA ALA A 231 -0.78 20.43 4.94
C ALA A 231 -0.17 19.74 6.15
N TRP A 232 0.76 20.44 6.79
CA TRP A 232 1.59 19.96 7.89
C TRP A 232 1.69 21.01 8.99
N ALA A 233 2.03 20.58 10.20
CA ALA A 233 2.19 21.48 11.34
C ALA A 233 3.42 22.41 11.19
N ARG A 234 4.48 21.92 10.55
CA ARG A 234 5.74 22.63 10.37
C ARG A 234 6.19 22.57 8.91
N LYS A 235 6.97 23.57 8.52
CA LYS A 235 7.53 23.65 7.16
C LYS A 235 8.50 22.51 6.87
N GLU A 236 9.29 22.11 7.85
CA GLU A 236 10.26 21.01 7.74
C GLU A 236 9.56 19.68 7.46
N ASP A 237 8.39 19.43 8.09
CA ASP A 237 7.59 18.22 7.85
C ASP A 237 7.00 18.21 6.43
N LEU A 238 6.56 19.36 5.94
CA LEU A 238 6.12 19.54 4.56
C LEU A 238 7.26 19.28 3.57
N GLU A 239 8.43 19.87 3.80
CA GLU A 239 9.61 19.69 2.93
C GLU A 239 10.04 18.21 2.89
N ALA A 240 10.09 17.54 4.06
CA ALA A 240 10.39 16.12 4.15
C ALA A 240 9.37 15.26 3.39
N TYR A 241 8.08 15.59 3.48
CA TYR A 241 7.04 14.91 2.73
C TYR A 241 7.17 15.11 1.21
N LEU A 242 7.43 16.33 0.76
CA LEU A 242 7.63 16.63 -0.66
C LEU A 242 8.87 15.94 -1.23
N ALA A 243 9.96 15.86 -0.45
CA ALA A 243 11.15 15.11 -0.83
C ALA A 243 10.84 13.62 -0.99
N ARG A 244 10.06 13.03 -0.07
CA ARG A 244 9.60 11.62 -0.21
C ARG A 244 8.72 11.41 -1.44
N LEU A 245 7.83 12.34 -1.76
CA LEU A 245 7.01 12.26 -2.98
C LEU A 245 7.87 12.29 -4.25
N GLU A 246 8.90 13.14 -4.28
CA GLU A 246 9.82 13.19 -5.43
C GLU A 246 10.67 11.92 -5.52
N GLU A 247 11.16 11.42 -4.40
CA GLU A 247 11.84 10.13 -4.34
C GLU A 247 10.93 8.98 -4.82
N ALA A 248 9.65 8.98 -4.41
CA ALA A 248 8.67 8.00 -4.87
C ALA A 248 8.52 8.00 -6.41
N LYS A 249 8.48 9.19 -7.05
CA LYS A 249 8.42 9.29 -8.52
C LYS A 249 9.67 8.71 -9.18
N GLN A 250 10.85 8.93 -8.57
CA GLN A 250 12.10 8.40 -9.12
C GLN A 250 12.22 6.90 -8.93
N ARG A 251 11.63 6.35 -7.86
CA ARG A 251 11.60 4.92 -7.55
C ARG A 251 10.45 4.18 -8.21
N ASP A 252 9.52 4.85 -8.90
CA ASP A 252 8.35 4.23 -9.52
C ASP A 252 8.76 3.04 -10.41
N HIS A 253 8.25 1.85 -10.08
CA HIS A 253 8.60 0.62 -10.77
C HIS A 253 8.30 0.65 -12.27
N ARG A 254 7.33 1.45 -12.74
CA ARG A 254 7.01 1.61 -14.16
C ARG A 254 8.15 2.32 -14.89
N ARG A 255 8.66 3.39 -14.28
CA ARG A 255 9.83 4.14 -14.79
C ARG A 255 11.10 3.29 -14.73
N LEU A 256 11.35 2.64 -13.59
CA LEU A 256 12.51 1.75 -13.42
C LEU A 256 12.44 0.55 -14.37
N GLY A 257 11.26 -0.08 -14.49
CA GLY A 257 11.06 -1.21 -15.39
C GLY A 257 11.34 -0.87 -16.86
N GLN A 258 10.91 0.30 -17.31
CA GLN A 258 11.21 0.80 -18.65
C GLN A 258 12.71 1.13 -18.80
N ALA A 259 13.32 1.85 -17.84
CA ALA A 259 14.73 2.24 -17.90
C ALA A 259 15.69 1.03 -17.86
N LEU A 260 15.31 -0.04 -17.17
CA LEU A 260 16.07 -1.28 -17.02
C LEU A 260 15.68 -2.37 -18.05
N ASP A 261 14.76 -2.06 -18.96
CA ASP A 261 14.24 -2.97 -19.97
C ASP A 261 13.69 -4.29 -19.39
N LEU A 262 12.86 -4.18 -18.32
CA LEU A 262 12.31 -5.33 -17.63
C LEU A 262 10.91 -5.72 -18.13
N PHE A 263 10.02 -4.76 -18.33
CA PHE A 263 8.65 -5.00 -18.77
C PHE A 263 8.03 -3.78 -19.43
N SER A 264 6.93 -4.00 -20.13
CA SER A 264 6.07 -2.97 -20.69
C SER A 264 4.59 -3.29 -20.47
N LEU A 265 3.75 -2.24 -20.50
CA LEU A 265 2.30 -2.30 -20.40
C LEU A 265 1.68 -1.71 -21.66
N HIS A 266 0.74 -2.41 -22.28
CA HIS A 266 0.13 -2.00 -23.54
C HIS A 266 -1.40 -2.01 -23.47
N PRO A 267 -2.08 -1.09 -24.15
CA PRO A 267 -3.54 -1.04 -24.22
C PRO A 267 -4.19 -2.30 -24.80
N ILE A 268 -3.46 -3.10 -25.60
CA ILE A 268 -3.95 -4.34 -26.17
C ILE A 268 -4.21 -5.43 -25.10
N ALA A 269 -3.51 -5.33 -23.94
CA ALA A 269 -3.66 -6.26 -22.82
C ALA A 269 -3.68 -5.46 -21.50
N PRO A 270 -4.77 -4.73 -21.21
CA PRO A 270 -4.82 -3.85 -20.03
C PRO A 270 -4.70 -4.64 -18.73
N GLY A 271 -3.76 -4.21 -17.87
CA GLY A 271 -3.47 -4.88 -16.61
C GLY A 271 -2.71 -6.22 -16.76
N SER A 272 -2.13 -6.49 -17.93
CA SER A 272 -1.32 -7.69 -18.18
C SER A 272 0.07 -7.28 -18.68
N PRO A 273 1.14 -7.44 -17.89
CA PRO A 273 2.48 -7.00 -18.26
C PRO A 273 3.11 -7.93 -19.31
N PHE A 274 3.88 -7.34 -20.22
CA PHE A 274 4.81 -8.04 -21.10
C PHE A 274 6.19 -7.99 -20.45
N PHE A 275 6.73 -9.11 -20.01
CA PHE A 275 8.09 -9.18 -19.49
C PHE A 275 9.09 -9.32 -20.63
N HIS A 276 10.06 -8.40 -20.70
CA HIS A 276 11.17 -8.44 -21.62
C HIS A 276 12.20 -9.50 -21.17
N PRO A 277 13.22 -9.86 -21.99
CA PRO A 277 14.17 -10.92 -21.62
C PRO A 277 14.81 -10.74 -20.24
N LYS A 278 15.23 -9.52 -19.90
CA LYS A 278 15.81 -9.21 -18.57
C LYS A 278 14.77 -9.38 -17.44
N GLY A 279 13.54 -8.93 -17.67
CA GLY A 279 12.45 -9.09 -16.71
C GLY A 279 11.99 -10.52 -16.55
N ALA A 280 11.89 -11.28 -17.64
CA ALA A 280 11.55 -12.70 -17.59
C ALA A 280 12.61 -13.50 -16.82
N LEU A 281 13.89 -13.12 -16.94
CA LEU A 281 14.97 -13.75 -16.16
C LEU A 281 14.79 -13.47 -14.66
N VAL A 282 14.52 -12.21 -14.26
CA VAL A 282 14.23 -11.85 -12.87
C VAL A 282 13.05 -12.65 -12.34
N TYR A 283 11.96 -12.68 -13.10
CA TYR A 283 10.74 -13.43 -12.77
C TYR A 283 11.02 -14.91 -12.53
N ASN A 284 11.68 -15.57 -13.48
CA ASN A 284 11.99 -17.00 -13.41
C ASN A 284 13.00 -17.32 -12.28
N THR A 285 13.94 -16.41 -12.01
CA THR A 285 14.90 -16.58 -10.90
C THR A 285 14.18 -16.52 -9.54
N LEU A 286 13.18 -15.64 -9.39
CA LEU A 286 12.32 -15.61 -8.19
C LEU A 286 11.53 -16.92 -8.03
N VAL A 287 10.94 -17.42 -9.11
CA VAL A 287 10.23 -18.72 -9.10
C VAL A 287 11.17 -19.85 -8.70
N GLN A 288 12.39 -19.88 -9.24
CA GLN A 288 13.40 -20.90 -8.88
C GLN A 288 13.83 -20.78 -7.41
N TYR A 289 13.97 -19.58 -6.90
CA TYR A 289 14.26 -19.35 -5.49
C TYR A 289 13.16 -19.96 -4.59
N ILE A 290 11.90 -19.68 -4.86
CA ILE A 290 10.80 -20.25 -4.09
C ILE A 290 10.71 -21.78 -4.27
N ARG A 291 10.99 -22.34 -5.46
CA ARG A 291 11.07 -23.78 -5.68
C ARG A 291 12.15 -24.44 -4.83
N SER A 292 13.29 -23.79 -4.64
CA SER A 292 14.35 -24.30 -3.75
C SER A 292 13.88 -24.39 -2.30
N LEU A 293 13.04 -23.44 -1.87
CA LEU A 293 12.40 -23.48 -0.55
C LEU A 293 11.34 -24.59 -0.47
N TYR A 294 10.55 -24.78 -1.53
CA TYR A 294 9.54 -25.84 -1.55
C TYR A 294 10.14 -27.22 -1.28
N ALA A 295 11.28 -27.54 -1.88
CA ALA A 295 11.97 -28.80 -1.61
C ALA A 295 12.35 -28.96 -0.14
N ARG A 296 12.81 -27.89 0.54
CA ARG A 296 13.21 -27.90 1.95
C ARG A 296 12.03 -27.93 2.92
N TYR A 297 10.94 -27.23 2.57
CA TYR A 297 9.74 -27.12 3.39
C TYR A 297 8.68 -28.19 3.08
N GLY A 298 8.97 -29.12 2.14
CA GLY A 298 8.13 -30.27 1.82
C GLY A 298 6.88 -29.94 1.01
N TYR A 299 6.94 -28.92 0.12
CA TYR A 299 5.89 -28.64 -0.85
C TYR A 299 6.08 -29.42 -2.14
N THR A 300 4.98 -29.83 -2.73
CA THR A 300 4.94 -30.48 -4.05
C THR A 300 4.27 -29.53 -5.05
N GLU A 301 4.98 -29.20 -6.13
CA GLU A 301 4.42 -28.36 -7.19
C GLU A 301 3.44 -29.16 -8.03
N VAL A 302 2.29 -28.54 -8.30
CA VAL A 302 1.23 -29.06 -9.17
C VAL A 302 0.91 -28.04 -10.24
N ILE A 303 0.27 -28.48 -11.33
CA ILE A 303 -0.22 -27.61 -12.40
C ILE A 303 -1.69 -27.93 -12.60
N THR A 304 -2.52 -26.91 -12.44
CA THR A 304 -3.98 -27.02 -12.61
C THR A 304 -4.44 -26.27 -13.86
N PRO A 305 -5.58 -26.65 -14.48
CA PRO A 305 -6.11 -25.98 -15.67
C PRO A 305 -6.34 -24.48 -15.45
N LEU A 306 -6.25 -23.69 -16.53
CA LEU A 306 -6.53 -22.27 -16.49
C LEU A 306 -8.02 -21.94 -16.64
N ILE A 307 -8.76 -22.80 -17.31
CA ILE A 307 -10.18 -22.60 -17.62
C ILE A 307 -10.97 -23.78 -17.06
N TYR A 308 -12.02 -23.48 -16.33
CA TYR A 308 -12.95 -24.47 -15.78
C TYR A 308 -14.39 -24.10 -16.10
N LYS A 309 -15.28 -25.11 -16.11
CA LYS A 309 -16.72 -24.85 -16.06
C LYS A 309 -17.09 -24.11 -14.77
N THR A 310 -18.08 -23.22 -14.84
CA THR A 310 -18.48 -22.40 -13.67
C THR A 310 -19.06 -23.22 -12.53
N GLU A 311 -19.44 -24.50 -12.75
CA GLU A 311 -19.85 -25.43 -11.71
C GLU A 311 -18.80 -25.55 -10.58
N LEU A 312 -17.50 -25.57 -10.94
CA LEU A 312 -16.41 -25.59 -9.95
C LEU A 312 -16.48 -24.36 -9.04
N TYR A 313 -16.76 -23.19 -9.61
CA TYR A 313 -16.82 -21.93 -8.87
C TYR A 313 -18.14 -21.79 -8.07
N LYS A 314 -19.24 -22.39 -8.54
CA LYS A 314 -20.49 -22.51 -7.79
C LYS A 314 -20.29 -23.42 -6.57
N GLN A 315 -19.61 -24.56 -6.76
CA GLN A 315 -19.28 -25.48 -5.67
C GLN A 315 -18.40 -24.81 -4.60
N SER A 316 -17.38 -24.08 -4.99
CA SER A 316 -16.48 -23.39 -4.06
C SER A 316 -17.06 -22.11 -3.44
N GLY A 317 -18.17 -21.56 -3.96
CA GLY A 317 -18.76 -20.29 -3.55
C GLY A 317 -18.16 -19.03 -4.19
N HIS A 318 -17.14 -19.18 -5.02
CA HIS A 318 -16.55 -18.03 -5.73
C HIS A 318 -17.54 -17.39 -6.72
N TYR A 319 -18.40 -18.17 -7.36
CA TYR A 319 -19.37 -17.66 -8.33
C TYR A 319 -20.36 -16.67 -7.69
N ASP A 320 -20.75 -16.89 -6.44
CA ASP A 320 -21.72 -16.05 -5.74
C ASP A 320 -21.08 -14.80 -5.10
N LEU A 321 -19.84 -14.90 -4.63
CA LEU A 321 -19.19 -13.87 -3.82
C LEU A 321 -18.03 -13.15 -4.52
N PHE A 322 -17.58 -13.65 -5.68
CA PHE A 322 -16.41 -13.13 -6.40
C PHE A 322 -16.65 -13.01 -7.91
N ARG A 323 -17.89 -13.15 -8.37
CA ARG A 323 -18.26 -13.19 -9.79
C ARG A 323 -17.87 -11.94 -10.57
N GLU A 324 -17.98 -10.78 -9.94
CA GLU A 324 -17.66 -9.48 -10.56
C GLU A 324 -16.17 -9.36 -10.93
N ASP A 325 -15.31 -10.07 -10.21
CA ASP A 325 -13.86 -10.12 -10.43
C ASP A 325 -13.43 -11.31 -11.33
N MET A 326 -14.35 -12.04 -11.95
CA MET A 326 -14.05 -13.19 -12.81
C MET A 326 -14.16 -12.84 -14.30
N PHE A 327 -13.25 -13.38 -15.12
CA PHE A 327 -13.43 -13.45 -16.56
C PHE A 327 -14.30 -14.67 -16.89
N LEU A 328 -15.51 -14.44 -17.36
CA LEU A 328 -16.43 -15.47 -17.76
C LEU A 328 -16.49 -15.57 -19.29
N ILE A 329 -16.55 -16.79 -19.81
CA ILE A 329 -16.51 -17.11 -21.23
C ILE A 329 -17.69 -18.03 -21.56
N ALA A 330 -18.55 -17.62 -22.47
CA ALA A 330 -19.58 -18.50 -23.01
C ALA A 330 -19.01 -19.34 -24.16
N VAL A 331 -19.10 -20.66 -24.05
CA VAL A 331 -18.71 -21.60 -25.10
C VAL A 331 -19.88 -22.54 -25.35
N GLU A 332 -20.44 -22.48 -26.55
CA GLU A 332 -21.67 -23.21 -26.91
C GLU A 332 -22.80 -22.83 -25.92
N GLU A 333 -23.37 -23.80 -25.21
CA GLU A 333 -24.44 -23.58 -24.21
C GLU A 333 -23.92 -23.57 -22.77
N GLU A 334 -22.58 -23.61 -22.56
CA GLU A 334 -21.95 -23.70 -21.25
C GLU A 334 -21.16 -22.41 -20.90
N GLU A 335 -21.10 -22.09 -19.61
CA GLU A 335 -20.32 -20.99 -19.10
C GLU A 335 -19.03 -21.49 -18.43
N TYR A 336 -17.90 -20.91 -18.83
CA TYR A 336 -16.59 -21.19 -18.28
C TYR A 336 -16.02 -19.94 -17.57
N GLY A 337 -15.15 -20.16 -16.60
CA GLY A 337 -14.39 -19.09 -15.94
C GLY A 337 -12.89 -19.28 -16.14
N VAL A 338 -12.19 -18.20 -16.43
CA VAL A 338 -10.73 -18.16 -16.33
C VAL A 338 -10.36 -18.13 -14.85
N LYS A 339 -9.47 -18.97 -14.43
CA LYS A 339 -9.09 -19.20 -13.03
C LYS A 339 -8.68 -17.92 -12.29
N PRO A 340 -9.44 -17.44 -11.27
CA PRO A 340 -9.05 -16.31 -10.43
C PRO A 340 -8.20 -16.71 -9.21
N MET A 341 -8.31 -17.99 -8.82
CA MET A 341 -7.63 -18.60 -7.66
C MET A 341 -7.34 -20.08 -7.92
N ASN A 342 -6.33 -20.65 -7.24
CA ASN A 342 -5.97 -22.06 -7.40
C ASN A 342 -6.76 -23.00 -6.45
N CYS A 343 -7.30 -22.49 -5.34
CA CYS A 343 -7.91 -23.28 -4.29
C CYS A 343 -8.96 -24.30 -4.75
N PRO A 344 -9.94 -23.98 -5.64
CA PRO A 344 -10.90 -24.99 -6.08
C PRO A 344 -10.26 -26.12 -6.87
N GLY A 345 -9.25 -25.81 -7.69
CA GLY A 345 -8.49 -26.83 -8.43
C GLY A 345 -7.72 -27.76 -7.52
N HIS A 346 -7.11 -27.24 -6.44
CA HIS A 346 -6.38 -28.05 -5.45
C HIS A 346 -7.32 -28.93 -4.62
N CYS A 347 -8.51 -28.44 -4.26
CA CYS A 347 -9.54 -29.27 -3.63
C CYS A 347 -9.94 -30.43 -4.56
N TYR A 348 -10.16 -30.13 -5.84
CA TYR A 348 -10.51 -31.15 -6.82
C TYR A 348 -9.38 -32.17 -7.00
N LEU A 349 -8.12 -31.72 -7.05
CA LEU A 349 -6.95 -32.59 -7.13
C LEU A 349 -6.83 -33.51 -5.89
N PHE A 350 -7.01 -32.95 -4.69
CA PHE A 350 -7.00 -33.72 -3.44
C PHE A 350 -8.08 -34.81 -3.46
N ALA A 351 -9.30 -34.50 -3.92
CA ALA A 351 -10.44 -35.43 -3.99
C ALA A 351 -10.24 -36.60 -4.98
N THR A 352 -9.23 -36.52 -5.90
CA THR A 352 -8.97 -37.60 -6.86
C THR A 352 -8.43 -38.88 -6.25
N ARG A 353 -7.96 -38.84 -4.97
CA ARG A 353 -7.36 -39.98 -4.28
C ARG A 353 -7.96 -40.12 -2.88
N LYS A 354 -7.91 -41.35 -2.35
CA LYS A 354 -8.16 -41.60 -0.92
C LYS A 354 -6.90 -41.34 -0.14
N HIS A 355 -7.03 -40.58 0.93
CA HIS A 355 -5.96 -40.23 1.85
C HIS A 355 -6.17 -40.81 3.21
N SER A 356 -5.09 -41.10 3.94
CA SER A 356 -5.09 -41.42 5.35
C SER A 356 -4.40 -40.33 6.17
N TYR A 357 -4.56 -40.33 7.47
CA TYR A 357 -3.86 -39.41 8.38
C TYR A 357 -2.32 -39.48 8.22
N ARG A 358 -1.78 -40.61 7.73
CA ARG A 358 -0.34 -40.77 7.48
C ARG A 358 0.19 -40.04 6.25
N ASP A 359 -0.72 -39.71 5.32
CA ASP A 359 -0.37 -38.97 4.09
C ASP A 359 -0.34 -37.47 4.34
N LEU A 360 -0.96 -37.01 5.45
CA LEU A 360 -1.05 -35.60 5.82
C LEU A 360 0.16 -35.17 6.67
N PRO A 361 0.66 -33.94 6.51
CA PRO A 361 0.12 -32.86 5.69
C PRO A 361 0.52 -32.98 4.20
N ILE A 362 -0.42 -32.72 3.31
CA ILE A 362 -0.19 -32.58 1.86
C ILE A 362 -0.11 -31.09 1.53
N ARG A 363 0.96 -30.65 0.84
CA ARG A 363 1.22 -29.26 0.50
C ARG A 363 1.36 -29.10 -1.01
N TYR A 364 0.28 -28.68 -1.69
CA TYR A 364 0.26 -28.39 -3.12
C TYR A 364 0.61 -26.92 -3.38
N ALA A 365 1.59 -26.68 -4.26
CA ALA A 365 2.00 -25.34 -4.69
C ALA A 365 1.77 -25.20 -6.20
N ASP A 366 1.30 -24.04 -6.66
CA ASP A 366 0.97 -23.80 -8.07
C ASP A 366 1.33 -22.38 -8.49
N PHE A 367 2.26 -22.22 -9.44
CA PHE A 367 2.64 -20.96 -10.07
C PHE A 367 1.82 -20.64 -11.33
N SER A 368 0.71 -21.32 -11.57
CA SER A 368 -0.12 -21.05 -12.74
C SER A 368 -0.64 -19.62 -12.75
N ARG A 369 -0.88 -19.12 -13.96
CA ARG A 369 -1.46 -17.78 -14.13
C ARG A 369 -2.89 -17.71 -13.60
N LEU A 370 -3.14 -16.64 -12.86
CA LEU A 370 -4.44 -16.25 -12.34
C LEU A 370 -4.91 -14.98 -13.05
N HIS A 371 -6.23 -14.86 -13.24
CA HIS A 371 -6.82 -13.72 -13.92
C HIS A 371 -7.97 -13.16 -13.10
N ARG A 372 -7.91 -11.86 -12.76
CA ARG A 372 -8.98 -11.16 -12.06
C ARG A 372 -9.42 -9.95 -12.84
N PHE A 373 -10.74 -9.76 -12.97
CA PHE A 373 -11.30 -8.63 -13.69
C PHE A 373 -11.29 -7.38 -12.81
N GLU A 374 -10.09 -6.87 -12.54
CA GLU A 374 -9.91 -5.60 -11.82
C GLU A 374 -10.47 -4.44 -12.65
N ALA A 375 -11.17 -3.51 -12.00
CA ALA A 375 -11.71 -2.32 -12.65
C ALA A 375 -10.58 -1.48 -13.28
N SER A 376 -10.81 -0.92 -14.47
CA SER A 376 -9.78 -0.19 -15.23
C SER A 376 -9.14 0.96 -14.44
N GLY A 377 -9.93 1.67 -13.62
CA GLY A 377 -9.46 2.80 -12.80
C GLY A 377 -8.60 2.38 -11.59
N THR A 378 -8.53 1.08 -11.27
CA THR A 378 -7.73 0.57 -10.14
C THR A 378 -6.39 -0.02 -10.57
N LEU A 379 -6.16 -0.17 -11.88
CA LEU A 379 -4.90 -0.74 -12.39
C LEU A 379 -3.71 0.17 -12.09
N ALA A 380 -2.63 -0.41 -11.57
CA ALA A 380 -1.46 0.34 -11.12
C ALA A 380 -0.15 -0.41 -11.42
N GLY A 381 0.34 -0.29 -12.66
CA GLY A 381 1.59 -0.95 -13.08
C GLY A 381 1.58 -2.46 -12.80
N LEU A 382 2.63 -2.96 -12.14
CA LEU A 382 2.71 -4.35 -11.67
C LEU A 382 2.05 -4.56 -10.30
N VAL A 383 1.74 -3.50 -9.55
CA VAL A 383 1.18 -3.60 -8.19
C VAL A 383 -0.26 -4.10 -8.22
N ARG A 384 -1.04 -3.71 -9.23
CA ARG A 384 -2.41 -4.15 -9.42
C ARG A 384 -2.68 -4.47 -10.88
N VAL A 385 -2.76 -5.75 -11.18
CA VAL A 385 -2.82 -6.32 -12.52
C VAL A 385 -4.04 -7.22 -12.69
N ARG A 386 -4.40 -7.50 -13.93
CA ARG A 386 -5.45 -8.48 -14.28
C ARG A 386 -4.92 -9.88 -14.50
N SER A 387 -3.63 -10.02 -14.86
CA SER A 387 -2.96 -11.31 -15.04
C SER A 387 -1.72 -11.36 -14.18
N MET A 388 -1.63 -12.38 -13.31
CA MET A 388 -0.54 -12.56 -12.35
C MET A 388 -0.27 -14.05 -12.10
N ALA A 389 0.89 -14.38 -11.55
CA ALA A 389 1.09 -15.64 -10.84
C ALA A 389 1.41 -15.35 -9.36
N GLN A 390 1.10 -16.30 -8.51
CA GLN A 390 1.43 -16.25 -7.09
C GLN A 390 2.32 -17.44 -6.73
N ASP A 391 3.10 -17.31 -5.67
CA ASP A 391 3.71 -18.45 -5.00
C ASP A 391 2.68 -19.16 -4.11
N ASP A 392 1.51 -19.39 -4.67
CA ASP A 392 0.33 -19.88 -3.98
C ASP A 392 0.47 -21.37 -3.62
N ALA A 393 0.07 -21.72 -2.41
CA ALA A 393 -0.02 -23.11 -2.01
C ALA A 393 -1.14 -23.36 -1.02
N HIS A 394 -1.62 -24.61 -1.05
CA HIS A 394 -2.69 -25.09 -0.19
C HIS A 394 -2.21 -26.32 0.58
N ILE A 395 -2.38 -26.28 1.91
CA ILE A 395 -1.95 -27.33 2.83
C ILE A 395 -3.22 -28.00 3.35
N PHE A 396 -3.28 -29.33 3.18
CA PHE A 396 -4.31 -30.17 3.75
C PHE A 396 -3.68 -30.93 4.91
N CYS A 397 -4.16 -30.71 6.14
CA CYS A 397 -3.58 -31.27 7.35
C CYS A 397 -4.65 -31.73 8.34
N THR A 398 -4.24 -32.50 9.36
CA THR A 398 -5.10 -32.78 10.50
C THR A 398 -5.20 -31.56 11.43
N PRO A 399 -6.23 -31.46 12.29
CA PRO A 399 -6.31 -30.38 13.27
C PRO A 399 -5.06 -30.27 14.17
N ASP A 400 -4.45 -31.39 14.55
CA ASP A 400 -3.27 -31.41 15.41
C ASP A 400 -2.00 -30.89 14.72
N GLN A 401 -1.94 -30.92 13.39
CA GLN A 401 -0.82 -30.42 12.58
C GLN A 401 -0.90 -28.92 12.29
N LEU A 402 -2.04 -28.28 12.58
CA LEU A 402 -2.33 -26.90 12.17
C LEU A 402 -1.32 -25.89 12.72
N ASP A 403 -1.04 -25.93 14.01
CA ASP A 403 -0.11 -24.99 14.66
C ASP A 403 1.29 -25.11 14.09
N ASP A 404 1.80 -26.35 13.85
CA ASP A 404 3.11 -26.63 13.27
C ASP A 404 3.22 -26.13 11.81
N GLU A 405 2.14 -26.27 11.03
CA GLU A 405 2.13 -25.77 9.65
C GLU A 405 2.18 -24.25 9.57
N ILE A 406 1.50 -23.55 10.49
CA ILE A 406 1.57 -22.09 10.56
C ILE A 406 2.98 -21.62 11.00
N GLU A 407 3.58 -22.27 12.02
CA GLU A 407 4.94 -21.96 12.47
C GLU A 407 5.96 -22.17 11.34
N ARG A 408 5.84 -23.26 10.58
CA ARG A 408 6.69 -23.57 9.42
C ARG A 408 6.55 -22.51 8.32
N PHE A 409 5.33 -22.04 8.07
CA PHE A 409 5.07 -20.94 7.14
C PHE A 409 5.72 -19.63 7.60
N VAL A 410 5.61 -19.30 8.89
CA VAL A 410 6.24 -18.09 9.46
C VAL A 410 7.76 -18.15 9.34
N ALA A 411 8.37 -19.32 9.60
CA ALA A 411 9.82 -19.53 9.43
C ALA A 411 10.25 -19.32 7.97
N MET A 412 9.51 -19.88 7.01
CA MET A 412 9.74 -19.68 5.58
C MET A 412 9.61 -18.20 5.18
N THR A 413 8.60 -17.50 5.69
CA THR A 413 8.38 -16.06 5.42
C THR A 413 9.55 -15.21 5.92
N ARG A 414 10.03 -15.47 7.15
CA ARG A 414 11.20 -14.79 7.72
C ARG A 414 12.47 -15.01 6.88
N GLU A 415 12.71 -16.24 6.45
CA GLU A 415 13.85 -16.57 5.58
C GLU A 415 13.80 -15.81 4.27
N VAL A 416 12.63 -15.79 3.61
CA VAL A 416 12.44 -15.09 2.33
C VAL A 416 12.65 -13.59 2.53
N TYR A 417 12.02 -12.99 3.53
CA TYR A 417 12.12 -11.54 3.73
C TYR A 417 13.55 -11.09 4.09
N ALA A 418 14.26 -11.89 4.88
CA ALA A 418 15.68 -11.65 5.16
C ALA A 418 16.54 -11.66 3.88
N ALA A 419 16.26 -12.55 2.93
CA ALA A 419 16.98 -12.63 1.65
C ALA A 419 16.82 -11.37 0.78
N PHE A 420 15.76 -10.58 0.99
CA PHE A 420 15.51 -9.32 0.29
C PHE A 420 15.75 -8.07 1.15
N GLY A 421 16.18 -8.23 2.40
CA GLY A 421 16.38 -7.11 3.34
C GLY A 421 15.05 -6.43 3.74
N PHE A 422 13.94 -7.20 3.80
CA PHE A 422 12.64 -6.72 4.24
C PHE A 422 12.54 -6.91 5.76
N ASP A 423 12.96 -5.93 6.53
CA ASP A 423 13.08 -5.96 7.99
C ASP A 423 11.92 -5.28 8.74
N ARG A 424 11.15 -4.42 8.06
CA ARG A 424 10.03 -3.67 8.64
C ARG A 424 8.71 -4.37 8.33
N ILE A 425 8.34 -5.35 9.17
CA ILE A 425 7.16 -6.18 8.99
C ILE A 425 6.18 -5.93 10.13
N GLU A 426 4.96 -5.54 9.80
CA GLU A 426 3.81 -5.47 10.69
C GLU A 426 2.93 -6.70 10.46
N VAL A 427 2.45 -7.31 11.54
CA VAL A 427 1.61 -8.52 11.44
C VAL A 427 0.19 -8.19 11.84
N THR A 428 -0.76 -8.58 10.99
CA THR A 428 -2.18 -8.34 11.21
C THR A 428 -2.94 -9.66 11.29
N LEU A 429 -3.91 -9.73 12.21
CA LEU A 429 -4.91 -10.79 12.28
C LEU A 429 -6.25 -10.23 11.83
N GLN A 430 -6.75 -10.71 10.71
CA GLN A 430 -8.00 -10.27 10.08
C GLN A 430 -9.09 -11.31 10.38
N THR A 431 -10.12 -10.88 11.10
CA THR A 431 -11.18 -11.76 11.61
C THR A 431 -12.40 -11.79 10.71
N ARG A 432 -13.39 -12.60 11.08
CA ARG A 432 -14.62 -12.88 10.33
C ARG A 432 -15.32 -11.61 9.82
N PRO A 433 -15.58 -11.49 8.50
CA PRO A 433 -16.35 -10.39 7.94
C PRO A 433 -17.86 -10.56 8.16
N GLU A 434 -18.64 -9.54 7.81
CA GLU A 434 -20.10 -9.60 7.90
C GLU A 434 -20.70 -10.68 6.99
N LYS A 435 -20.17 -10.80 5.75
CA LYS A 435 -20.56 -11.83 4.77
C LYS A 435 -19.47 -12.89 4.70
N PHE A 436 -19.79 -14.12 5.11
CA PHE A 436 -18.84 -15.23 5.15
C PHE A 436 -19.49 -16.57 4.86
N LEU A 437 -18.66 -17.58 4.56
CA LEU A 437 -19.06 -18.99 4.37
C LEU A 437 -18.62 -19.83 5.56
N GLY A 438 -19.30 -20.96 5.78
CA GLY A 438 -19.01 -21.91 6.85
C GLY A 438 -19.72 -21.62 8.18
N ALA A 439 -19.60 -22.53 9.12
CA ALA A 439 -20.20 -22.39 10.44
C ALA A 439 -19.40 -21.42 11.34
N VAL A 440 -20.09 -20.69 12.22
CA VAL A 440 -19.50 -19.71 13.15
C VAL A 440 -18.44 -20.36 14.03
N GLU A 441 -18.73 -21.56 14.55
CA GLU A 441 -17.84 -22.31 15.44
C GLU A 441 -16.49 -22.67 14.79
N ARG A 442 -16.50 -22.88 13.46
CA ARG A 442 -15.26 -23.10 12.70
C ARG A 442 -14.43 -21.85 12.60
N TRP A 443 -15.07 -20.71 12.39
CA TRP A 443 -14.39 -19.42 12.38
C TRP A 443 -13.76 -19.13 13.74
N ASP A 444 -14.50 -19.33 14.80
CA ASP A 444 -14.00 -19.11 16.17
C ASP A 444 -12.80 -20.04 16.48
N THR A 445 -12.85 -21.30 16.04
CA THR A 445 -11.74 -22.26 16.16
C THR A 445 -10.54 -21.83 15.32
N ALA A 446 -10.76 -21.41 14.08
CA ALA A 446 -9.70 -20.97 13.17
C ALA A 446 -9.03 -19.67 13.66
N GLU A 447 -9.80 -18.70 14.11
CA GLU A 447 -9.26 -17.45 14.69
C GLU A 447 -8.44 -17.72 15.95
N ALA A 448 -8.92 -18.62 16.83
CA ALA A 448 -8.18 -19.02 18.02
C ALA A 448 -6.86 -19.73 17.68
N ALA A 449 -6.84 -20.59 16.66
CA ALA A 449 -5.63 -21.26 16.19
C ALA A 449 -4.61 -20.27 15.62
N LEU A 450 -5.04 -19.33 14.75
CA LEU A 450 -4.17 -18.29 14.23
C LEU A 450 -3.60 -17.41 15.35
N ARG A 451 -4.39 -17.07 16.35
CA ARG A 451 -3.95 -16.29 17.51
C ARG A 451 -2.88 -17.01 18.33
N ARG A 452 -3.12 -18.30 18.68
CA ARG A 452 -2.12 -19.13 19.37
C ARG A 452 -0.81 -19.25 18.62
N ALA A 453 -0.88 -19.47 17.29
CA ALA A 453 0.32 -19.56 16.48
C ALA A 453 1.09 -18.23 16.45
N LEU A 454 0.41 -17.08 16.38
CA LEU A 454 1.05 -15.77 16.43
C LEU A 454 1.73 -15.49 17.78
N GLU A 455 1.13 -15.90 18.91
CA GLU A 455 1.72 -15.75 20.24
C GLU A 455 3.08 -16.45 20.35
N ARG A 456 3.25 -17.59 19.68
CA ARG A 456 4.53 -18.34 19.63
C ARG A 456 5.58 -17.68 18.75
N THR A 457 5.19 -16.83 17.81
CA THR A 457 6.13 -16.21 16.85
C THR A 457 6.84 -14.98 17.40
N GLY A 458 6.34 -14.38 18.49
CA GLY A 458 6.89 -13.18 19.10
C GLY A 458 6.65 -11.88 18.32
N PHE A 459 5.78 -11.88 17.31
CA PHE A 459 5.37 -10.66 16.63
C PHE A 459 4.36 -9.85 17.46
N ALA A 460 4.46 -8.52 17.39
CA ALA A 460 3.37 -7.64 17.79
C ALA A 460 2.25 -7.74 16.73
N VAL A 461 1.02 -8.00 17.17
CA VAL A 461 -0.11 -8.28 16.28
C VAL A 461 -1.18 -7.21 16.40
N THR A 462 -1.59 -6.65 15.27
CA THR A 462 -2.76 -5.75 15.17
C THR A 462 -3.98 -6.56 14.71
N VAL A 463 -5.07 -6.53 15.49
CA VAL A 463 -6.31 -7.20 15.11
C VAL A 463 -7.16 -6.25 14.25
N LEU A 464 -7.48 -6.68 13.04
CA LEU A 464 -8.36 -5.97 12.10
C LEU A 464 -9.70 -6.71 12.03
N ALA A 465 -10.66 -6.28 12.85
CA ALA A 465 -11.96 -6.90 12.92
C ALA A 465 -12.74 -6.79 11.61
N GLY A 466 -13.35 -7.88 11.16
CA GLY A 466 -14.20 -7.90 9.97
C GLY A 466 -13.47 -7.86 8.62
N GLN A 467 -12.14 -7.99 8.58
CA GLN A 467 -11.35 -7.87 7.34
C GLN A 467 -10.83 -9.21 6.80
N GLY A 468 -11.24 -10.33 7.36
CA GLY A 468 -10.92 -11.66 6.86
C GLY A 468 -11.51 -11.92 5.45
N ALA A 469 -11.02 -12.96 4.78
CA ALA A 469 -11.61 -13.40 3.53
C ALA A 469 -12.99 -14.03 3.78
N PHE A 470 -13.86 -14.06 2.77
CA PHE A 470 -15.21 -14.61 2.94
C PHE A 470 -15.22 -16.10 3.34
N TYR A 471 -14.13 -16.83 3.14
CA TYR A 471 -13.96 -18.25 3.43
C TYR A 471 -13.13 -18.55 4.67
N GLY A 472 -12.44 -17.55 5.25
CA GLY A 472 -11.61 -17.81 6.43
C GLY A 472 -10.86 -16.60 6.98
N PRO A 473 -10.47 -16.67 8.28
CA PRO A 473 -9.63 -15.67 8.92
C PRO A 473 -8.21 -15.72 8.35
N LYS A 474 -7.51 -14.58 8.45
CA LYS A 474 -6.21 -14.38 7.77
C LYS A 474 -5.20 -13.73 8.68
N ILE A 475 -3.94 -14.22 8.64
CA ILE A 475 -2.77 -13.44 9.05
C ILE A 475 -2.19 -12.77 7.82
N GLY A 476 -1.96 -11.46 7.89
CA GLY A 476 -1.22 -10.69 6.90
C GLY A 476 0.14 -10.26 7.43
N PHE A 477 1.16 -10.32 6.58
CA PHE A 477 2.48 -9.78 6.85
C PHE A 477 2.67 -8.57 5.97
N ASP A 478 2.54 -7.40 6.58
CA ASP A 478 2.56 -6.12 5.90
C ASP A 478 3.98 -5.55 5.96
N PHE A 479 4.62 -5.47 4.81
CA PHE A 479 5.93 -4.86 4.65
C PHE A 479 5.80 -3.35 4.50
N ARG A 480 6.51 -2.59 5.34
CA ARG A 480 6.61 -1.13 5.22
C ARG A 480 7.84 -0.76 4.43
N ASP A 481 7.62 -0.20 3.24
CA ASP A 481 8.70 0.18 2.32
C ASP A 481 9.42 1.47 2.73
N VAL A 482 10.49 1.83 2.00
CA VAL A 482 11.28 3.05 2.23
C VAL A 482 10.48 4.34 2.06
N LEU A 483 9.31 4.28 1.43
CA LEU A 483 8.38 5.40 1.23
C LEU A 483 7.27 5.44 2.28
N GLU A 484 7.38 4.62 3.33
CA GLU A 484 6.40 4.48 4.42
C GLU A 484 5.03 3.91 3.98
N ARG A 485 4.95 3.24 2.82
CA ARG A 485 3.74 2.57 2.37
C ARG A 485 3.71 1.15 2.90
N SER A 486 2.54 0.68 3.30
CA SER A 486 2.32 -0.69 3.77
C SER A 486 1.84 -1.60 2.63
N TRP A 487 2.47 -2.78 2.49
CA TRP A 487 2.19 -3.76 1.45
C TRP A 487 1.98 -5.15 2.05
N THR A 488 0.76 -5.66 2.00
CA THR A 488 0.52 -7.07 2.34
C THR A 488 1.14 -7.95 1.25
N LEU A 489 2.18 -8.69 1.61
CA LEU A 489 2.86 -9.65 0.73
C LEU A 489 2.55 -11.07 1.17
N ALA A 490 3.08 -11.53 2.30
CA ALA A 490 2.80 -12.86 2.79
C ALA A 490 1.44 -12.91 3.49
N THR A 491 0.73 -14.02 3.27
CA THR A 491 -0.55 -14.30 3.92
C THR A 491 -0.68 -15.78 4.23
N VAL A 492 -1.34 -16.09 5.35
CA VAL A 492 -1.81 -17.42 5.68
C VAL A 492 -3.26 -17.34 6.14
N GLN A 493 -4.11 -18.26 5.64
CA GLN A 493 -5.55 -18.24 5.87
C GLN A 493 -6.02 -19.67 6.13
N ILE A 494 -6.92 -19.85 7.12
CA ILE A 494 -7.56 -21.14 7.37
C ILE A 494 -8.92 -21.14 6.69
N ASP A 495 -9.17 -22.12 5.84
CA ASP A 495 -10.46 -22.25 5.15
C ASP A 495 -11.53 -22.88 6.03
N CYS A 496 -12.63 -22.19 6.21
CA CYS A 496 -13.77 -22.65 7.02
C CYS A 496 -14.90 -23.28 6.19
N ALA A 497 -14.75 -23.39 4.87
CA ALA A 497 -15.84 -23.77 3.97
C ALA A 497 -15.49 -24.81 2.91
N MET A 498 -14.42 -24.62 2.16
CA MET A 498 -14.13 -25.43 0.95
C MET A 498 -13.93 -26.93 1.24
N PRO A 499 -13.21 -27.36 2.31
CA PRO A 499 -13.07 -28.79 2.55
C PRO A 499 -14.40 -29.56 2.65
N GLU A 500 -15.43 -28.98 3.25
CA GLU A 500 -16.77 -29.59 3.29
C GLU A 500 -17.51 -29.49 1.96
N ARG A 501 -17.45 -28.31 1.32
CA ARG A 501 -18.14 -28.10 0.04
C ARG A 501 -17.63 -29.02 -1.09
N PHE A 502 -16.37 -29.45 -0.98
CA PHE A 502 -15.75 -30.45 -1.87
C PHE A 502 -15.77 -31.87 -1.30
N GLU A 503 -16.43 -32.09 -0.15
CA GLU A 503 -16.54 -33.39 0.51
C GLU A 503 -15.18 -34.06 0.72
N LEU A 504 -14.15 -33.27 1.05
CA LEU A 504 -12.79 -33.78 1.24
C LEU A 504 -12.72 -34.64 2.51
N GLY A 505 -12.04 -35.78 2.40
CA GLY A 505 -11.92 -36.69 3.52
C GLY A 505 -10.59 -37.43 3.58
N TYR A 506 -10.18 -37.77 4.80
CA TYR A 506 -9.06 -38.68 5.07
C TYR A 506 -9.47 -39.72 6.12
N VAL A 507 -8.87 -40.90 6.08
CA VAL A 507 -9.10 -41.98 7.05
C VAL A 507 -8.28 -41.68 8.32
N THR A 508 -8.97 -41.63 9.48
CA THR A 508 -8.34 -41.42 10.80
C THR A 508 -7.65 -42.66 11.31
N PRO A 509 -6.82 -42.59 12.38
CA PRO A 509 -6.25 -43.79 13.04
C PRO A 509 -7.29 -44.82 13.46
N GLU A 510 -8.48 -44.36 13.79
CA GLU A 510 -9.61 -45.20 14.27
C GLU A 510 -10.40 -45.83 13.10
N GLY A 511 -10.02 -45.51 11.83
CA GLY A 511 -10.68 -46.05 10.66
C GLY A 511 -11.94 -45.26 10.21
N SER A 512 -12.28 -44.19 10.90
CA SER A 512 -13.36 -43.28 10.48
C SER A 512 -12.89 -42.28 9.39
N THR A 513 -13.81 -41.56 8.75
CA THR A 513 -13.48 -40.48 7.83
C THR A 513 -13.62 -39.12 8.53
N ALA A 514 -12.61 -38.27 8.39
CA ALA A 514 -12.62 -36.90 8.88
C ALA A 514 -12.31 -35.91 7.77
N THR A 515 -12.83 -34.68 7.87
CA THR A 515 -12.52 -33.58 6.94
C THR A 515 -11.19 -32.94 7.30
N PRO A 516 -10.26 -32.75 6.36
CA PRO A 516 -8.98 -32.09 6.65
C PRO A 516 -9.17 -30.60 6.91
N VAL A 517 -8.26 -30.00 7.66
CA VAL A 517 -8.07 -28.55 7.68
C VAL A 517 -7.36 -28.13 6.40
N MET A 518 -7.81 -27.06 5.80
CA MET A 518 -7.17 -26.47 4.62
C MET A 518 -6.58 -25.10 4.97
N ILE A 519 -5.32 -24.90 4.61
CA ILE A 519 -4.61 -23.65 4.81
C ILE A 519 -4.20 -23.11 3.44
N HIS A 520 -4.55 -21.87 3.14
CA HIS A 520 -4.04 -21.12 1.99
C HIS A 520 -2.84 -20.29 2.42
N ARG A 521 -1.78 -20.26 1.61
CA ARG A 521 -0.65 -19.39 1.90
C ARG A 521 0.05 -18.88 0.65
N ALA A 522 0.57 -17.68 0.74
CA ALA A 522 1.54 -17.11 -0.19
C ALA A 522 2.61 -16.36 0.61
N VAL A 523 3.87 -16.38 0.19
CA VAL A 523 4.99 -15.67 0.84
C VAL A 523 5.32 -14.38 0.11
N LEU A 524 5.45 -14.43 -1.23
CA LEU A 524 5.68 -13.26 -2.07
C LEU A 524 4.36 -12.54 -2.43
N GLY A 525 3.24 -13.25 -2.36
CA GLY A 525 1.99 -12.83 -2.95
C GLY A 525 2.03 -12.94 -4.48
N SER A 526 1.55 -11.94 -5.23
CA SER A 526 1.76 -11.98 -6.68
C SER A 526 3.20 -11.59 -7.02
N LEU A 527 3.82 -12.37 -7.92
CA LEU A 527 5.19 -12.13 -8.40
C LEU A 527 5.33 -10.74 -9.02
N GLU A 528 4.31 -10.29 -9.75
CA GLU A 528 4.25 -8.96 -10.35
C GLU A 528 4.34 -7.87 -9.29
N ARG A 529 3.51 -7.93 -8.25
CA ARG A 529 3.52 -6.97 -7.13
C ARG A 529 4.84 -7.02 -6.37
N PHE A 530 5.36 -8.21 -6.12
CA PHE A 530 6.63 -8.37 -5.42
C PHE A 530 7.79 -7.74 -6.20
N ILE A 531 7.86 -7.95 -7.53
CA ILE A 531 8.86 -7.32 -8.40
C ILE A 531 8.73 -5.79 -8.35
N ALA A 532 7.50 -5.25 -8.42
CA ALA A 532 7.29 -3.81 -8.30
C ALA A 532 7.84 -3.25 -6.99
N ILE A 533 7.47 -3.86 -5.86
CA ILE A 533 7.88 -3.42 -4.52
C ILE A 533 9.41 -3.55 -4.38
N LEU A 534 9.99 -4.64 -4.84
CA LEU A 534 11.44 -4.86 -4.80
C LEU A 534 12.19 -3.79 -5.62
N LEU A 535 11.72 -3.47 -6.84
CA LEU A 535 12.30 -2.40 -7.65
C LEU A 535 12.23 -1.04 -6.95
N GLU A 536 11.10 -0.70 -6.35
CA GLU A 536 10.93 0.57 -5.64
C GLU A 536 11.75 0.61 -4.35
N GLN A 537 11.79 -0.48 -3.58
CA GLN A 537 12.59 -0.61 -2.36
C GLN A 537 14.08 -0.43 -2.64
N THR A 538 14.59 -1.05 -3.69
CA THR A 538 16.01 -1.05 -4.05
C THR A 538 16.42 0.07 -5.02
N ALA A 539 15.47 0.90 -5.47
CA ALA A 539 15.66 1.86 -6.57
C ALA A 539 16.26 1.19 -7.83
N GLY A 540 15.82 -0.04 -8.12
CA GLY A 540 16.27 -0.86 -9.25
C GLY A 540 17.60 -1.60 -9.03
N LYS A 541 18.27 -1.43 -7.89
CA LYS A 541 19.51 -2.17 -7.56
C LYS A 541 19.16 -3.55 -7.02
N LEU A 542 18.93 -4.50 -7.91
CA LEU A 542 18.60 -5.87 -7.52
C LEU A 542 19.81 -6.56 -6.84
N PRO A 543 19.57 -7.48 -5.89
CA PRO A 543 20.62 -8.35 -5.36
C PRO A 543 21.40 -9.06 -6.48
N LEU A 544 22.71 -9.29 -6.30
CA LEU A 544 23.58 -9.84 -7.35
C LEU A 544 23.05 -11.16 -7.92
N TRP A 545 22.55 -12.06 -7.08
CA TRP A 545 21.97 -13.33 -7.50
C TRP A 545 20.72 -13.18 -8.39
N LEU A 546 19.99 -12.07 -8.25
CA LEU A 546 18.76 -11.78 -8.99
C LEU A 546 18.99 -10.88 -10.21
N ALA A 547 20.07 -10.10 -10.23
CA ALA A 547 20.34 -9.12 -11.28
C ALA A 547 20.41 -9.77 -12.67
N PRO A 548 19.69 -9.26 -13.69
CA PRO A 548 19.66 -9.86 -15.03
C PRO A 548 21.04 -9.83 -15.72
N VAL A 549 21.82 -8.78 -15.47
CA VAL A 549 23.24 -8.69 -15.81
C VAL A 549 24.00 -8.52 -14.50
N GLN A 550 24.85 -9.48 -14.17
CA GLN A 550 25.62 -9.50 -12.92
C GLN A 550 26.95 -8.77 -13.05
N VAL A 551 27.61 -8.95 -14.20
CA VAL A 551 28.91 -8.39 -14.48
C VAL A 551 28.91 -7.73 -15.85
N ARG A 552 29.41 -6.48 -15.95
CA ARG A 552 29.70 -5.84 -17.22
C ARG A 552 31.19 -5.49 -17.33
N LEU A 553 31.86 -6.07 -18.32
CA LEU A 553 33.25 -5.77 -18.63
C LEU A 553 33.35 -4.53 -19.53
N LEU A 554 34.22 -3.60 -19.15
CA LEU A 554 34.42 -2.34 -19.86
C LEU A 554 35.89 -2.20 -20.32
N PRO A 555 36.22 -2.60 -21.58
CA PRO A 555 37.54 -2.33 -22.13
C PRO A 555 37.73 -0.81 -22.32
N ILE A 556 38.91 -0.29 -21.92
CA ILE A 556 39.26 1.12 -22.06
C ILE A 556 39.64 1.51 -23.49
N SER A 557 40.00 0.53 -24.34
CA SER A 557 40.32 0.71 -25.74
C SER A 557 40.04 -0.59 -26.53
N GLU A 558 39.99 -0.49 -27.85
CA GLU A 558 39.83 -1.65 -28.78
C GLU A 558 40.95 -2.65 -28.64
N LYS A 559 42.16 -2.23 -28.22
CA LYS A 559 43.33 -3.13 -28.08
C LYS A 559 43.08 -4.26 -27.03
N VAL A 560 42.21 -4.03 -26.09
CA VAL A 560 41.90 -4.97 -25.01
C VAL A 560 40.50 -5.60 -25.15
N ALA A 561 39.79 -5.33 -26.27
CA ALA A 561 38.46 -5.86 -26.53
C ALA A 561 38.42 -7.41 -26.55
N ASP A 562 39.41 -8.03 -27.18
CA ASP A 562 39.52 -9.50 -27.23
C ASP A 562 39.76 -10.12 -25.86
N TYR A 563 40.53 -9.45 -24.99
CA TYR A 563 40.69 -9.93 -23.61
C TYR A 563 39.38 -9.79 -22.84
N ALA A 564 38.68 -8.67 -22.97
CA ALA A 564 37.40 -8.46 -22.33
C ALA A 564 36.34 -9.49 -22.77
N ALA A 565 36.32 -9.84 -24.06
CA ALA A 565 35.43 -10.88 -24.58
C ALA A 565 35.74 -12.25 -23.96
N ARG A 566 37.02 -12.67 -23.93
CA ARG A 566 37.44 -13.93 -23.27
C ARG A 566 37.11 -13.93 -21.77
N ALA A 567 37.27 -12.82 -21.09
CA ALA A 567 36.90 -12.70 -19.67
C ALA A 567 35.38 -12.82 -19.46
N VAL A 568 34.55 -12.31 -20.35
CA VAL A 568 33.10 -12.55 -20.36
C VAL A 568 32.79 -14.03 -20.51
N ASP A 569 33.44 -14.70 -21.48
CA ASP A 569 33.22 -16.12 -21.72
C ASP A 569 33.63 -16.97 -20.51
N ALA A 570 34.72 -16.61 -19.83
CA ALA A 570 35.12 -17.26 -18.57
C ALA A 570 34.11 -17.05 -17.43
N CYS A 571 33.59 -15.83 -17.29
CA CYS A 571 32.50 -15.51 -16.33
C CYS A 571 31.26 -16.37 -16.65
N ARG A 572 30.84 -16.43 -17.92
CA ARG A 572 29.67 -17.23 -18.35
C ARG A 572 29.87 -18.73 -18.12
N ALA A 573 31.07 -19.24 -18.43
CA ALA A 573 31.41 -20.63 -18.15
C ALA A 573 31.33 -21.00 -16.66
N ALA A 574 31.59 -20.02 -15.78
CA ALA A 574 31.40 -20.13 -14.33
C ALA A 574 29.96 -19.89 -13.86
N GLY A 575 29.00 -19.72 -14.77
CA GLY A 575 27.57 -19.54 -14.45
C GLY A 575 27.13 -18.11 -14.16
N LEU A 576 28.01 -17.09 -14.36
CA LEU A 576 27.64 -15.68 -14.20
C LEU A 576 26.94 -15.13 -15.46
N ARG A 577 25.99 -14.26 -15.27
CA ARG A 577 25.37 -13.46 -16.34
C ARG A 577 26.25 -12.25 -16.63
N ALA A 578 27.19 -12.42 -17.54
CA ALA A 578 28.18 -11.42 -17.88
C ALA A 578 28.05 -10.94 -19.32
N GLU A 579 28.39 -9.68 -19.58
CA GLU A 579 28.46 -9.06 -20.91
C GLU A 579 29.62 -8.05 -20.99
N ALA A 580 30.01 -7.65 -22.20
CA ALA A 580 31.01 -6.60 -22.41
C ALA A 580 30.41 -5.43 -23.19
N ASP A 581 30.79 -4.22 -22.85
CA ASP A 581 30.54 -3.03 -23.67
C ASP A 581 31.75 -2.75 -24.56
N LEU A 582 31.72 -3.31 -25.77
CA LEU A 582 32.80 -3.21 -26.75
C LEU A 582 32.69 -1.96 -27.65
N ARG A 583 31.74 -1.04 -27.42
CA ARG A 583 31.58 0.17 -28.19
C ARG A 583 32.82 1.08 -28.07
N GLY A 584 33.13 1.84 -29.09
CA GLY A 584 34.25 2.80 -29.14
C GLY A 584 34.07 4.08 -28.30
N GLU A 585 33.33 3.98 -27.18
CA GLU A 585 32.96 5.07 -26.30
C GLU A 585 33.98 5.30 -25.17
N LYS A 586 34.02 6.53 -24.63
CA LYS A 586 34.88 6.88 -23.49
C LYS A 586 34.50 6.05 -22.26
N LEU A 587 35.50 5.57 -21.50
CA LEU A 587 35.27 4.77 -20.30
C LEU A 587 34.27 5.41 -19.32
N GLY A 588 34.37 6.71 -19.08
CA GLY A 588 33.45 7.43 -18.17
C GLY A 588 31.99 7.34 -18.61
N TYR A 589 31.73 7.35 -19.91
CA TYR A 589 30.40 7.18 -20.48
C TYR A 589 29.89 5.74 -20.26
N LYS A 590 30.70 4.73 -20.61
CA LYS A 590 30.37 3.30 -20.38
C LYS A 590 30.09 2.99 -18.91
N VAL A 591 30.88 3.53 -17.98
CA VAL A 591 30.69 3.38 -16.52
C VAL A 591 29.37 4.03 -16.11
N ARG A 592 29.08 5.23 -16.60
CA ARG A 592 27.81 5.92 -16.29
C ARG A 592 26.59 5.14 -16.78
N GLU A 593 26.62 4.62 -18.00
CA GLU A 593 25.52 3.79 -18.52
C GLU A 593 25.34 2.51 -17.71
N ALA A 594 26.42 1.78 -17.41
CA ALA A 594 26.34 0.59 -16.56
C ALA A 594 25.75 0.89 -15.17
N GLN A 595 26.06 2.07 -14.59
CA GLN A 595 25.47 2.52 -13.32
C GLN A 595 23.98 2.90 -13.46
N LEU A 596 23.58 3.52 -14.58
CA LEU A 596 22.18 3.83 -14.85
C LEU A 596 21.35 2.54 -15.03
N GLU A 597 21.92 1.53 -15.70
CA GLU A 597 21.33 0.19 -15.82
C GLU A 597 21.42 -0.65 -14.52
N LYS A 598 21.96 -0.08 -13.44
CA LYS A 598 22.06 -0.73 -12.12
C LYS A 598 22.84 -2.04 -12.14
N ILE A 599 23.86 -2.15 -13.02
CA ILE A 599 24.73 -3.33 -13.05
C ILE A 599 25.51 -3.42 -11.74
N PRO A 600 25.38 -4.54 -10.97
CA PRO A 600 25.99 -4.63 -9.63
C PRO A 600 27.51 -4.62 -9.64
N VAL A 601 28.11 -5.31 -10.63
CA VAL A 601 29.57 -5.44 -10.76
C VAL A 601 30.01 -4.94 -12.14
N ILE A 602 30.82 -3.90 -12.15
CA ILE A 602 31.46 -3.37 -13.36
C ILE A 602 32.95 -3.74 -13.28
N ALA A 603 33.50 -4.39 -14.30
CA ALA A 603 34.91 -4.75 -14.35
C ALA A 603 35.60 -3.99 -15.46
N VAL A 604 36.50 -3.08 -15.13
CA VAL A 604 37.28 -2.29 -16.08
C VAL A 604 38.51 -3.09 -16.49
N VAL A 605 38.86 -3.02 -17.79
CA VAL A 605 40.00 -3.71 -18.37
C VAL A 605 40.83 -2.72 -19.18
N GLY A 606 42.05 -2.46 -18.72
CA GLY A 606 43.08 -1.71 -19.44
C GLY A 606 44.21 -2.64 -19.94
N GLU A 607 45.19 -2.05 -20.61
CA GLU A 607 46.35 -2.80 -21.14
C GLU A 607 47.18 -3.51 -20.02
N ARG A 608 47.23 -2.89 -18.81
CA ARG A 608 47.92 -3.47 -17.64
C ARG A 608 47.15 -4.66 -17.09
N GLU A 609 45.83 -4.53 -16.93
CA GLU A 609 44.99 -5.63 -16.47
C GLU A 609 45.01 -6.77 -17.45
N ALA A 610 44.90 -6.53 -18.76
CA ALA A 610 44.96 -7.54 -19.79
C ALA A 610 46.29 -8.26 -19.82
N ALA A 611 47.42 -7.56 -19.68
CA ALA A 611 48.76 -8.14 -19.62
C ALA A 611 48.99 -9.01 -18.37
N ALA A 612 48.36 -8.64 -17.23
CA ALA A 612 48.42 -9.35 -15.96
C ALA A 612 47.36 -10.47 -15.83
N GLY A 613 46.48 -10.70 -16.82
CA GLY A 613 45.38 -11.64 -16.70
C GLY A 613 44.38 -11.24 -15.61
N ALA A 614 44.15 -9.92 -15.40
CA ALA A 614 43.38 -9.36 -14.29
C ALA A 614 42.23 -8.47 -14.78
N VAL A 615 41.37 -8.06 -13.86
CA VAL A 615 40.30 -7.06 -14.08
C VAL A 615 40.26 -6.11 -12.89
N ALA A 616 39.85 -4.86 -13.09
CA ALA A 616 39.66 -3.86 -12.03
C ALA A 616 38.15 -3.70 -11.71
N PRO A 617 37.65 -4.34 -10.63
CA PRO A 617 36.22 -4.30 -10.29
C PRO A 617 35.79 -2.93 -9.78
N ARG A 618 34.52 -2.64 -9.95
CA ARG A 618 33.79 -1.52 -9.31
C ARG A 618 32.49 -2.04 -8.79
N ARG A 619 32.22 -1.82 -7.50
CA ARG A 619 30.94 -2.17 -6.85
C ARG A 619 30.38 -0.94 -6.16
N GLU A 620 29.09 -0.75 -6.21
CA GLU A 620 28.40 0.42 -5.65
C GLU A 620 29.00 1.78 -6.05
N GLY A 621 29.60 1.84 -7.26
CA GLY A 621 30.26 3.02 -7.76
C GLY A 621 31.73 3.20 -7.31
N ALA A 622 32.20 2.47 -6.29
CA ALA A 622 33.59 2.50 -5.82
C ALA A 622 34.49 1.60 -6.65
N ALA A 623 35.72 2.06 -6.96
CA ALA A 623 36.74 1.25 -7.61
C ALA A 623 37.47 0.40 -6.55
N GLU A 624 37.71 -0.87 -6.88
CA GLU A 624 38.50 -1.81 -6.09
C GLU A 624 39.88 -2.05 -6.73
N ALA A 625 40.80 -2.66 -6.00
CA ALA A 625 42.07 -3.09 -6.54
C ALA A 625 41.88 -4.13 -7.65
N ALA A 626 42.75 -4.13 -8.65
CA ALA A 626 42.73 -5.13 -9.68
C ALA A 626 42.96 -6.53 -9.10
N LEU A 627 42.19 -7.50 -9.58
CA LEU A 627 42.23 -8.91 -9.16
C LEU A 627 42.56 -9.80 -10.37
N PRO A 628 43.30 -10.90 -10.20
CA PRO A 628 43.37 -11.95 -11.20
C PRO A 628 41.96 -12.40 -11.62
N LEU A 629 41.78 -12.69 -12.91
CA LEU A 629 40.45 -13.00 -13.44
C LEU A 629 39.79 -14.19 -12.71
N ASP A 630 40.56 -15.25 -12.39
CA ASP A 630 40.02 -16.40 -11.69
C ASP A 630 39.56 -16.07 -10.27
N ASP A 631 40.31 -15.24 -9.53
CA ASP A 631 39.95 -14.79 -8.20
C ASP A 631 38.70 -13.91 -8.25
N PHE A 632 38.60 -13.01 -9.24
CA PHE A 632 37.42 -12.19 -9.49
C PHE A 632 36.18 -13.05 -9.75
N ILE A 633 36.33 -14.08 -10.62
CA ILE A 633 35.24 -15.02 -10.93
C ILE A 633 34.81 -15.78 -9.69
N ALA A 634 35.75 -16.39 -8.97
CA ALA A 634 35.48 -17.18 -7.77
C ALA A 634 34.72 -16.35 -6.72
N ARG A 635 35.18 -15.12 -6.44
CA ARG A 635 34.51 -14.17 -5.52
C ARG A 635 33.10 -13.82 -6.00
N THR A 636 32.96 -13.46 -7.27
CA THR A 636 31.69 -13.01 -7.81
C THR A 636 30.65 -14.16 -7.86
N VAL A 637 31.06 -15.37 -8.17
CA VAL A 637 30.22 -16.59 -8.11
C VAL A 637 29.74 -16.82 -6.68
N ALA A 638 30.62 -16.69 -5.68
CA ALA A 638 30.24 -16.86 -4.28
C ALA A 638 29.20 -15.82 -3.83
N GLU A 639 29.38 -14.56 -4.24
CA GLU A 639 28.44 -13.45 -3.95
C GLU A 639 27.12 -13.61 -4.73
N ALA A 640 27.15 -14.20 -5.93
CA ALA A 640 25.98 -14.41 -6.79
C ALA A 640 25.17 -15.66 -6.43
N ARG A 641 25.54 -16.39 -5.39
CA ARG A 641 24.77 -17.57 -4.94
C ARG A 641 23.38 -17.17 -4.48
N MET A 642 22.39 -17.95 -4.92
CA MET A 642 21.02 -17.81 -4.46
C MET A 642 20.95 -18.13 -2.95
N PRO A 643 20.28 -17.29 -2.13
CA PRO A 643 20.12 -17.55 -0.70
C PRO A 643 19.52 -18.95 -0.44
N GLY A 644 20.05 -19.68 0.52
CA GLY A 644 19.54 -21.03 0.87
C GLY A 644 19.77 -22.12 -0.18
N GLY A 645 20.49 -21.83 -1.26
CA GLY A 645 20.92 -22.84 -2.24
C GLY A 645 21.93 -23.80 -1.61
N ALA A 646 21.82 -25.10 -1.90
CA ALA A 646 22.85 -26.07 -1.54
C ALA A 646 24.18 -25.64 -2.17
N SER A 647 25.27 -25.76 -1.39
CA SER A 647 26.65 -25.46 -1.78
C SER A 647 27.12 -26.41 -2.88
#